data_6c624eb6a56fd019779ed8db801178d5
#
_entry.id   6c624eb6a56fd019779ed8db801178d5
#
_cell.length_a   1.000
_cell.length_b   1.000
_cell.length_c   1.000
_cell.angle_alpha   90.00
_cell.angle_beta   90.00
_cell.angle_gamma   90.00
#
_symmetry.space_group_name_H-M   'P 1'
#
loop_
_entity.id
_entity.type
_entity.pdbx_description
1 polymer ?
#
loop_
_entity_poly.entity_id
_entity_poly.type
_entity_poly.pdbx_seq_one_letter_code
_entity_poly.pdbx_strand_id
1 'polypeptide(L)'
;STPETLERFGHKPKALELAEQIGAPTLSLRRDRLDIDTARTAFDGLAPGQSMMLKAISGGGGRGVRIVSRASELENAFERAGSEAATAFGDAGLYAEIYLQNARHIEVQIIGDGYGGVSHLWDRDCSLQRRHQKIIEIAPSPQLNPEIRLKICDLAVKMAARETYRGVGTFEFLVQPGTNEVFFLEANARLQVEHTVTEAVLGLDLVKIQFAIANGQTLAALGLEQPQIPGPNGYAVQARIYAEKIDADGSIKPGVGTLDRFRPPAQPGIRVDSCGYAGLTVSPAFDPLIAKLIAHVPNGSFEQSLNRLQRSLNTFDIAGVSTNIKFLAAILKDDRLSRYQIDTQFVDQNLAVFAAAAISTQNTDPLAILNSTPGRNTTVDNQAPMVQPGSDVPDGHASIPTRITGTLVSLEGDVGDTVWPGKIIAVIESMKMEHEVRAGIGGVLTSLPLEPGQTVLEGQSLAIVRLQQVDIDEADKADDIDLDYIRPDLREALDRISASHDENRPEAVARRHGRGHRTARENIADLCDEGSFVEYGSVVLAAQRSRRSMDDLIRNTTGDGMVCGLGHVNGNMFPDDRSRIMAMSYDYMVLAGTQGALNHYKKDRMFEIAEQQKLPTILFAEGGGGRPGDTDVTGVAGLDCLAFNYFARLSGLVPTIGVVNGRCFAGNAVLLGCCDVIIATEDSNIGVGGPAMIEGGGLGVFSPDEVGPIDVQVPNGVVDIAVRNEEEAVAASKTYLSYFQGPVSDWTAPDPRALRFMVPENRLRLYDMRQVIEGIADHGSCLELRAGWAPGIITMLARIEGRPIGIIANNPEHLSGAIDTPGADKAARFMQLCDAYDLPILSLIDCPGIMVGPEIEKTALIRHASRLMVIGANITTPLLSVVIRKGYGLGAQAMAGGSFRSPVLMITWPTGEFGGMGLEGAVKLGFRKELEAIEDLAERQKLYEQKVARSYERGKAINMASHFELDDVIDPAETRNRILQTLRALPLAPVRQGKKRPNIDTW
;
A
#
# COMPACT_ATOMS: atom_id res chain seq x y z
N SER A 1 14.72 -46.03 5.54
CA SER A 1 15.52 -45.36 4.48
C SER A 1 16.98 -45.34 4.89
N THR A 2 17.90 -45.34 3.93
CA THR A 2 19.32 -45.11 4.19
C THR A 2 19.61 -43.66 4.42
N PRO A 3 20.75 -43.27 5.04
CA PRO A 3 21.12 -41.88 5.20
C PRO A 3 21.15 -41.10 3.87
N GLU A 4 21.66 -41.73 2.80
CA GLU A 4 21.73 -41.13 1.46
C GLU A 4 20.32 -40.86 0.88
N THR A 5 19.40 -41.80 1.06
CA THR A 5 18.00 -41.67 0.63
C THR A 5 17.31 -40.54 1.41
N LEU A 6 17.55 -40.47 2.74
CA LEU A 6 17.01 -39.39 3.59
C LEU A 6 17.55 -38.05 3.18
N GLU A 7 18.85 -37.92 2.90
CA GLU A 7 19.46 -36.67 2.42
C GLU A 7 18.91 -36.27 1.03
N ARG A 8 18.77 -37.23 0.10
CA ARG A 8 18.28 -36.99 -1.26
C ARG A 8 16.87 -36.45 -1.26
N PHE A 9 15.95 -37.08 -0.56
CA PHE A 9 14.55 -36.69 -0.52
C PHE A 9 14.25 -35.60 0.53
N GLY A 10 15.07 -35.45 1.57
CA GLY A 10 14.96 -34.40 2.57
C GLY A 10 15.44 -33.04 2.04
N HIS A 11 16.31 -33.02 1.03
CA HIS A 11 16.76 -31.79 0.37
C HIS A 11 15.92 -31.54 -0.87
N LYS A 12 14.92 -30.66 -0.75
CA LYS A 12 13.89 -30.42 -1.78
C LYS A 12 14.45 -30.19 -3.19
N PRO A 13 15.45 -29.30 -3.42
CA PRO A 13 16.07 -29.16 -4.74
C PRO A 13 16.61 -30.46 -5.34
N LYS A 14 17.21 -31.35 -4.52
CA LYS A 14 17.73 -32.65 -5.01
C LYS A 14 16.58 -33.61 -5.41
N ALA A 15 15.47 -33.58 -4.69
CA ALA A 15 14.29 -34.37 -5.01
C ALA A 15 13.61 -33.89 -6.31
N LEU A 16 13.53 -32.57 -6.52
CA LEU A 16 13.01 -31.96 -7.76
C LEU A 16 13.91 -32.30 -8.96
N GLU A 17 15.22 -32.28 -8.79
CA GLU A 17 16.17 -32.69 -9.83
C GLU A 17 15.96 -34.13 -10.25
N LEU A 18 15.79 -35.05 -9.28
CA LEU A 18 15.47 -36.46 -9.55
C LEU A 18 14.14 -36.62 -10.30
N ALA A 19 13.12 -35.87 -9.91
CA ALA A 19 11.82 -35.88 -10.56
C ALA A 19 11.93 -35.51 -12.05
N GLU A 20 12.66 -34.47 -12.38
CA GLU A 20 12.86 -34.04 -13.77
C GLU A 20 13.71 -35.05 -14.58
N GLN A 21 14.72 -35.67 -13.96
CA GLN A 21 15.53 -36.70 -14.62
C GLN A 21 14.72 -37.94 -15.07
N ILE A 22 13.60 -38.23 -14.41
CA ILE A 22 12.66 -39.27 -14.79
C ILE A 22 11.47 -38.79 -15.63
N GLY A 23 11.44 -37.49 -15.97
CA GLY A 23 10.40 -36.88 -16.77
C GLY A 23 9.14 -36.52 -15.98
N ALA A 24 9.19 -36.39 -14.65
CA ALA A 24 8.09 -35.85 -13.84
C ALA A 24 8.08 -34.32 -13.93
N PRO A 25 6.95 -33.69 -14.31
CA PRO A 25 6.84 -32.24 -14.31
C PRO A 25 7.00 -31.68 -12.91
N THR A 26 7.68 -30.52 -12.80
CA THR A 26 7.86 -29.77 -11.55
C THR A 26 7.40 -28.33 -11.71
N LEU A 27 7.16 -27.64 -10.61
CA LEU A 27 6.83 -26.21 -10.58
C LEU A 27 8.07 -25.33 -10.33
N SER A 28 9.27 -25.91 -10.41
CA SER A 28 10.51 -25.24 -10.09
C SER A 28 10.80 -24.07 -11.02
N LEU A 29 10.93 -22.86 -10.48
CA LEU A 29 11.44 -21.67 -11.17
C LEU A 29 12.95 -21.58 -11.06
N ARG A 30 13.46 -21.77 -9.84
CA ARG A 30 14.88 -21.76 -9.51
C ARG A 30 15.12 -22.71 -8.35
N ARG A 31 16.06 -23.66 -8.52
CA ARG A 31 16.40 -24.70 -7.53
C ARG A 31 17.60 -24.33 -6.65
N ASP A 32 18.49 -23.50 -7.20
CA ASP A 32 19.66 -23.05 -6.47
C ASP A 32 19.22 -22.15 -5.29
N ARG A 33 20.10 -22.07 -4.29
CA ARG A 33 19.90 -21.14 -3.19
C ARG A 33 19.79 -19.73 -3.74
N LEU A 34 18.64 -19.11 -3.50
CA LEU A 34 18.34 -17.77 -3.98
C LEU A 34 19.03 -16.72 -3.09
N ASP A 35 19.49 -15.69 -3.74
CA ASP A 35 19.60 -14.33 -3.20
C ASP A 35 18.41 -13.50 -3.72
N ILE A 36 18.30 -12.27 -3.24
CA ILE A 36 17.15 -11.42 -3.60
C ILE A 36 17.11 -11.06 -5.10
N ASP A 37 18.26 -10.94 -5.74
CA ASP A 37 18.36 -10.57 -7.16
C ASP A 37 17.95 -11.72 -8.08
N THR A 38 18.39 -12.93 -7.75
CA THR A 38 17.95 -14.15 -8.44
C THR A 38 16.47 -14.44 -8.19
N ALA A 39 15.95 -14.16 -7.00
CA ALA A 39 14.52 -14.26 -6.71
C ALA A 39 13.71 -13.24 -7.53
N ARG A 40 14.20 -12.02 -7.69
CA ARG A 40 13.56 -10.98 -8.52
C ARG A 40 13.55 -11.39 -10.00
N THR A 41 14.69 -11.86 -10.49
CA THR A 41 14.79 -12.38 -11.88
C THR A 41 13.82 -13.54 -12.14
N ALA A 42 13.66 -14.44 -11.15
CA ALA A 42 12.70 -15.54 -11.23
C ALA A 42 11.25 -15.05 -11.24
N PHE A 43 10.93 -14.03 -10.42
CA PHE A 43 9.61 -13.42 -10.37
C PHE A 43 9.26 -12.70 -11.69
N ASP A 44 10.19 -11.93 -12.24
CA ASP A 44 10.01 -11.18 -13.49
C ASP A 44 9.84 -12.11 -14.72
N GLY A 45 10.29 -13.35 -14.60
CA GLY A 45 10.12 -14.38 -15.63
C GLY A 45 8.75 -15.07 -15.63
N LEU A 46 7.85 -14.75 -14.67
CA LEU A 46 6.52 -15.33 -14.59
C LEU A 46 5.59 -14.79 -15.68
N ALA A 47 4.67 -15.63 -16.13
CA ALA A 47 3.61 -15.19 -17.03
C ALA A 47 2.64 -14.23 -16.32
N PRO A 48 2.00 -13.29 -17.02
CA PRO A 48 1.03 -12.36 -16.42
C PRO A 48 -0.07 -13.09 -15.63
N GLY A 49 -0.22 -12.72 -14.36
CA GLY A 49 -1.21 -13.31 -13.44
C GLY A 49 -0.73 -14.52 -12.66
N GLN A 50 0.50 -15.00 -12.87
CA GLN A 50 1.11 -16.03 -12.03
C GLN A 50 1.73 -15.42 -10.77
N SER A 51 1.81 -16.24 -9.71
CA SER A 51 2.49 -15.90 -8.45
C SER A 51 3.66 -16.84 -8.20
N MET A 52 4.65 -16.37 -7.49
CA MET A 52 5.80 -17.16 -7.04
C MET A 52 5.59 -17.65 -5.62
N MET A 53 6.06 -18.88 -5.34
CA MET A 53 6.15 -19.41 -3.99
C MET A 53 7.61 -19.54 -3.59
N LEU A 54 8.02 -18.82 -2.55
CA LEU A 54 9.32 -19.00 -1.89
C LEU A 54 9.22 -20.11 -0.86
N LYS A 55 10.19 -21.03 -0.85
CA LYS A 55 10.24 -22.16 0.09
C LYS A 55 11.64 -22.33 0.68
N ALA A 56 11.70 -22.75 1.95
CA ALA A 56 12.94 -23.16 2.57
C ALA A 56 13.51 -24.42 1.89
N ILE A 57 14.84 -24.43 1.63
CA ILE A 57 15.56 -25.59 1.06
C ILE A 57 15.50 -26.79 1.99
N SER A 58 15.72 -26.54 3.28
CA SER A 58 15.63 -27.53 4.36
C SER A 58 14.36 -27.26 5.15
N GLY A 59 13.47 -28.26 5.29
CA GLY A 59 12.31 -28.08 6.13
C GLY A 59 11.01 -28.75 5.65
N GLY A 60 9.96 -28.67 6.50
CA GLY A 60 8.64 -29.23 6.29
C GLY A 60 7.57 -28.53 7.12
N GLY A 61 6.29 -28.93 6.98
CA GLY A 61 5.19 -28.42 7.81
C GLY A 61 4.76 -26.98 7.51
N GLY A 62 5.03 -26.46 6.31
CA GLY A 62 4.58 -25.13 5.89
C GLY A 62 5.39 -23.95 6.43
N ARG A 63 6.46 -24.18 7.20
CA ARG A 63 7.35 -23.12 7.72
C ARG A 63 8.33 -22.67 6.63
N GLY A 64 8.65 -21.36 6.59
CA GLY A 64 9.53 -20.79 5.57
C GLY A 64 8.90 -20.78 4.16
N VAL A 65 7.55 -20.75 4.07
CA VAL A 65 6.80 -20.67 2.82
C VAL A 65 6.11 -19.32 2.71
N ARG A 66 6.29 -18.63 1.57
CA ARG A 66 5.62 -17.36 1.27
C ARG A 66 5.19 -17.31 -0.19
N ILE A 67 3.97 -16.82 -0.41
CA ILE A 67 3.44 -16.56 -1.75
C ILE A 67 3.69 -15.09 -2.07
N VAL A 68 4.25 -14.83 -3.25
CA VAL A 68 4.52 -13.49 -3.78
C VAL A 68 3.70 -13.32 -5.05
N SER A 69 2.74 -12.40 -5.00
CA SER A 69 1.87 -12.09 -6.14
C SER A 69 2.22 -10.77 -6.83
N ARG A 70 2.98 -9.91 -6.16
CA ARG A 70 3.43 -8.61 -6.66
C ARG A 70 4.91 -8.42 -6.37
N ALA A 71 5.65 -7.82 -7.31
CA ALA A 71 7.09 -7.57 -7.15
C ALA A 71 7.41 -6.75 -5.88
N SER A 72 6.52 -5.84 -5.47
CA SER A 72 6.65 -5.04 -4.25
C SER A 72 6.62 -5.86 -2.95
N GLU A 73 6.15 -7.08 -2.98
CA GLU A 73 6.05 -7.97 -1.82
C GLU A 73 7.28 -8.88 -1.66
N LEU A 74 8.09 -9.01 -2.73
CA LEU A 74 9.13 -10.01 -2.84
C LEU A 74 10.20 -9.89 -1.74
N GLU A 75 10.70 -8.70 -1.50
CA GLU A 75 11.80 -8.46 -0.57
C GLU A 75 11.40 -8.80 0.87
N ASN A 76 10.24 -8.31 1.31
CA ASN A 76 9.69 -8.62 2.63
C ASN A 76 9.37 -10.13 2.78
N ALA A 77 8.81 -10.76 1.74
CA ALA A 77 8.51 -12.18 1.74
C ALA A 77 9.78 -13.02 1.80
N PHE A 78 10.83 -12.62 1.09
CA PHE A 78 12.14 -13.28 1.08
C PHE A 78 12.82 -13.23 2.45
N GLU A 79 12.92 -12.04 3.06
CA GLU A 79 13.51 -11.86 4.38
C GLU A 79 12.77 -12.66 5.46
N ARG A 80 11.43 -12.58 5.48
CA ARG A 80 10.62 -13.31 6.47
C ARG A 80 10.70 -14.82 6.29
N ALA A 81 10.66 -15.32 5.05
CA ALA A 81 10.81 -16.75 4.78
C ALA A 81 12.19 -17.25 5.21
N GLY A 82 13.26 -16.47 4.92
CA GLY A 82 14.64 -16.82 5.31
C GLY A 82 14.84 -16.80 6.82
N SER A 83 14.33 -15.80 7.53
CA SER A 83 14.40 -15.70 8.98
C SER A 83 13.65 -16.87 9.66
N GLU A 84 12.46 -17.19 9.19
CA GLU A 84 11.67 -18.32 9.68
C GLU A 84 12.37 -19.66 9.42
N ALA A 85 12.96 -19.84 8.23
CA ALA A 85 13.74 -21.03 7.88
C ALA A 85 14.99 -21.20 8.76
N ALA A 86 15.73 -20.09 9.01
CA ALA A 86 16.88 -20.09 9.89
C ALA A 86 16.51 -20.49 11.33
N THR A 87 15.42 -19.94 11.85
CA THR A 87 14.93 -20.22 13.20
C THR A 87 14.44 -21.65 13.36
N ALA A 88 13.70 -22.16 12.35
CA ALA A 88 13.06 -23.47 12.43
C ALA A 88 13.99 -24.63 12.06
N PHE A 89 14.95 -24.41 11.15
CA PHE A 89 15.75 -25.47 10.52
C PHE A 89 17.26 -25.23 10.56
N GLY A 90 17.72 -24.06 11.06
CA GLY A 90 19.14 -23.70 11.12
C GLY A 90 19.73 -23.27 9.78
N ASP A 91 18.94 -23.18 8.70
CA ASP A 91 19.38 -22.76 7.37
C ASP A 91 18.37 -21.77 6.76
N ALA A 92 18.85 -20.56 6.42
CA ALA A 92 18.05 -19.50 5.78
C ALA A 92 17.89 -19.68 4.27
N GLY A 93 18.41 -20.76 3.65
CA GLY A 93 18.37 -20.98 2.21
C GLY A 93 16.96 -21.13 1.69
N LEU A 94 16.64 -20.39 0.63
CA LEU A 94 15.35 -20.41 -0.06
C LEU A 94 15.52 -20.82 -1.52
N TYR A 95 14.45 -21.38 -2.11
CA TYR A 95 14.31 -21.64 -3.54
C TYR A 95 12.90 -21.20 -4.00
N ALA A 96 12.65 -21.15 -5.32
CA ALA A 96 11.40 -20.64 -5.87
C ALA A 96 10.68 -21.64 -6.75
N GLU A 97 9.35 -21.67 -6.62
CA GLU A 97 8.42 -22.41 -7.46
C GLU A 97 7.30 -21.51 -8.00
N ILE A 98 6.64 -21.94 -9.09
CA ILE A 98 5.38 -21.34 -9.53
C ILE A 98 4.30 -21.72 -8.53
N TYR A 99 3.54 -20.74 -8.04
CA TYR A 99 2.38 -21.01 -7.20
C TYR A 99 1.19 -21.43 -8.05
N LEU A 100 0.77 -22.68 -7.86
CA LEU A 100 -0.37 -23.25 -8.58
C LEU A 100 -1.66 -22.99 -7.77
N GLN A 101 -2.54 -22.16 -8.30
CA GLN A 101 -3.85 -21.89 -7.69
C GLN A 101 -4.83 -23.03 -7.96
N ASN A 102 -5.76 -23.28 -7.02
CA ASN A 102 -6.85 -24.26 -7.15
C ASN A 102 -6.35 -25.69 -7.47
N ALA A 103 -5.24 -26.11 -6.89
CA ALA A 103 -4.70 -27.44 -7.09
C ALA A 103 -5.24 -28.43 -6.06
N ARG A 104 -5.32 -29.71 -6.46
CA ARG A 104 -5.54 -30.83 -5.52
C ARG A 104 -4.18 -31.37 -5.09
N HIS A 105 -4.06 -31.71 -3.81
CA HIS A 105 -2.86 -32.32 -3.23
C HIS A 105 -3.06 -33.84 -3.15
N ILE A 106 -2.44 -34.56 -4.10
CA ILE A 106 -2.53 -36.00 -4.19
C ILE A 106 -1.17 -36.62 -3.85
N GLU A 107 -1.16 -37.64 -3.04
CA GLU A 107 0.09 -38.30 -2.64
C GLU A 107 0.02 -39.81 -2.84
N VAL A 108 1.17 -40.43 -3.10
CA VAL A 108 1.29 -41.87 -3.35
C VAL A 108 2.12 -42.52 -2.24
N GLN A 109 1.57 -43.57 -1.61
CA GLN A 109 2.28 -44.37 -0.64
C GLN A 109 3.21 -45.36 -1.36
N ILE A 110 4.50 -45.32 -1.03
CA ILE A 110 5.52 -46.20 -1.56
C ILE A 110 6.05 -47.13 -0.46
N ILE A 111 6.39 -48.37 -0.86
CA ILE A 111 7.22 -49.28 -0.11
C ILE A 111 8.34 -49.79 -1.01
N GLY A 112 9.55 -49.94 -0.47
CA GLY A 112 10.71 -50.46 -1.18
C GLY A 112 11.55 -51.33 -0.23
N ASP A 113 12.17 -52.39 -0.76
CA ASP A 113 12.94 -53.37 0.04
C ASP A 113 14.45 -53.06 0.10
N GLY A 114 14.94 -52.11 -0.73
CA GLY A 114 16.35 -51.77 -0.83
C GLY A 114 17.15 -52.74 -1.70
N TYR A 115 16.49 -53.70 -2.36
CA TYR A 115 17.11 -54.66 -3.29
C TYR A 115 16.61 -54.50 -4.73
N GLY A 116 15.87 -53.41 -4.98
CA GLY A 116 15.30 -53.07 -6.28
C GLY A 116 13.80 -53.33 -6.38
N GLY A 117 13.19 -53.99 -5.41
CA GLY A 117 11.73 -54.14 -5.30
C GLY A 117 11.10 -52.88 -4.78
N VAL A 118 10.17 -52.29 -5.57
CA VAL A 118 9.39 -51.08 -5.19
C VAL A 118 7.94 -51.31 -5.63
N SER A 119 7.01 -50.99 -4.72
CA SER A 119 5.57 -51.04 -5.02
C SER A 119 4.87 -49.77 -4.49
N HIS A 120 3.86 -49.31 -5.22
CA HIS A 120 2.96 -48.30 -4.69
C HIS A 120 1.76 -48.97 -3.98
N LEU A 121 1.24 -48.29 -2.97
CA LEU A 121 0.07 -48.66 -2.22
C LEU A 121 -1.09 -47.65 -2.44
N TRP A 122 -1.26 -47.26 -3.68
CA TRP A 122 -2.27 -46.31 -4.16
C TRP A 122 -2.13 -44.89 -3.60
N ASP A 123 -3.12 -44.06 -3.91
CA ASP A 123 -3.14 -42.65 -3.67
C ASP A 123 -3.99 -42.23 -2.45
N ARG A 124 -3.65 -41.09 -1.92
CA ARG A 124 -4.44 -40.31 -0.95
C ARG A 124 -4.68 -38.91 -1.46
N ASP A 125 -5.82 -38.31 -1.07
CA ASP A 125 -6.08 -36.91 -1.26
C ASP A 125 -5.93 -36.16 0.07
N CYS A 126 -5.09 -35.17 0.08
CA CYS A 126 -4.76 -34.31 1.22
C CYS A 126 -5.07 -32.84 0.92
N SER A 127 -6.03 -32.55 0.05
CA SER A 127 -6.39 -31.16 -0.34
C SER A 127 -7.07 -30.38 0.77
N LEU A 128 -7.71 -31.04 1.74
CA LEU A 128 -8.33 -30.37 2.89
C LEU A 128 -7.26 -29.95 3.89
N GLN A 129 -6.72 -28.75 3.69
CA GLN A 129 -5.64 -28.16 4.46
C GLN A 129 -6.08 -26.82 5.04
N ARG A 130 -5.46 -26.45 6.15
CA ARG A 130 -5.58 -25.15 6.78
C ARG A 130 -4.17 -24.59 6.98
N ARG A 131 -3.85 -23.44 6.36
CA ARG A 131 -2.50 -22.84 6.37
C ARG A 131 -1.41 -23.88 6.02
N HIS A 132 -1.63 -24.66 4.96
CA HIS A 132 -0.78 -25.75 4.49
C HIS A 132 -0.61 -26.94 5.45
N GLN A 133 -1.43 -27.03 6.51
CA GLN A 133 -1.48 -28.22 7.38
C GLN A 133 -2.68 -29.07 7.02
N LYS A 134 -2.44 -30.36 6.75
CA LYS A 134 -3.49 -31.36 6.47
C LYS A 134 -4.38 -31.52 7.70
N ILE A 135 -5.71 -31.51 7.53
CA ILE A 135 -6.69 -31.68 8.61
C ILE A 135 -7.67 -32.83 8.35
N ILE A 136 -7.95 -33.14 7.08
CA ILE A 136 -8.74 -34.28 6.65
C ILE A 136 -8.03 -34.92 5.46
N GLU A 137 -7.85 -36.24 5.50
CA GLU A 137 -7.23 -37.02 4.43
C GLU A 137 -8.14 -38.15 3.98
N ILE A 138 -8.08 -38.50 2.70
CA ILE A 138 -8.99 -39.42 2.05
C ILE A 138 -8.21 -40.44 1.22
N ALA A 139 -8.56 -41.75 1.32
CA ALA A 139 -8.02 -42.78 0.43
C ALA A 139 -9.17 -43.67 -0.11
N PRO A 140 -9.09 -44.07 -1.40
CA PRO A 140 -8.34 -43.41 -2.47
C PRO A 140 -8.91 -42.02 -2.77
N SER A 141 -8.19 -41.21 -3.53
CA SER A 141 -8.67 -39.85 -3.95
C SER A 141 -9.98 -40.00 -4.76
N PRO A 142 -11.10 -39.41 -4.32
CA PRO A 142 -12.35 -39.46 -5.07
C PRO A 142 -12.24 -38.68 -6.40
N GLN A 143 -12.98 -39.15 -7.44
CA GLN A 143 -13.08 -38.47 -8.74
C GLN A 143 -11.73 -38.15 -9.40
N LEU A 144 -10.64 -38.79 -9.01
CA LEU A 144 -9.37 -38.69 -9.71
C LEU A 144 -9.42 -39.48 -11.01
N ASN A 145 -9.09 -38.86 -12.14
CA ASN A 145 -9.03 -39.53 -13.45
C ASN A 145 -8.15 -40.78 -13.34
N PRO A 146 -8.63 -41.95 -13.76
CA PRO A 146 -7.85 -43.22 -13.69
C PRO A 146 -6.49 -43.15 -14.37
N GLU A 147 -6.37 -42.48 -15.50
CA GLU A 147 -5.09 -42.33 -16.22
C GLU A 147 -4.10 -41.48 -15.40
N ILE A 148 -4.59 -40.42 -14.76
CA ILE A 148 -3.79 -39.56 -13.88
C ILE A 148 -3.34 -40.35 -12.64
N ARG A 149 -4.25 -41.10 -12.03
CA ARG A 149 -3.91 -42.00 -10.91
C ARG A 149 -2.77 -42.94 -11.25
N LEU A 150 -2.86 -43.67 -12.39
CA LEU A 150 -1.80 -44.52 -12.84
C LEU A 150 -0.50 -43.79 -13.13
N LYS A 151 -0.59 -42.63 -13.75
CA LYS A 151 0.57 -41.75 -14.05
C LYS A 151 1.33 -41.36 -12.78
N ILE A 152 0.64 -40.87 -11.74
CA ILE A 152 1.30 -40.44 -10.49
C ILE A 152 1.89 -41.65 -9.73
N CYS A 153 1.21 -42.78 -9.73
CA CYS A 153 1.72 -44.03 -9.14
C CYS A 153 2.99 -44.49 -9.86
N ASP A 154 3.01 -44.48 -11.19
CA ASP A 154 4.17 -44.88 -12.01
C ASP A 154 5.37 -43.92 -11.78
N LEU A 155 5.11 -42.62 -11.74
CA LEU A 155 6.15 -41.60 -11.45
C LEU A 155 6.76 -41.85 -10.06
N ALA A 156 5.94 -42.07 -9.03
CA ALA A 156 6.40 -42.33 -7.66
C ALA A 156 7.25 -43.60 -7.58
N VAL A 157 6.83 -44.69 -8.24
CA VAL A 157 7.58 -45.93 -8.30
C VAL A 157 8.93 -45.72 -9.02
N LYS A 158 8.95 -45.01 -10.16
CA LYS A 158 10.18 -44.73 -10.90
C LYS A 158 11.18 -43.93 -10.08
N MET A 159 10.71 -42.90 -9.34
CA MET A 159 11.57 -42.10 -8.44
C MET A 159 12.17 -42.97 -7.34
N ALA A 160 11.36 -43.80 -6.68
CA ALA A 160 11.80 -44.64 -5.59
C ALA A 160 12.75 -45.76 -6.10
N ALA A 161 12.47 -46.36 -7.25
CA ALA A 161 13.30 -47.40 -7.84
C ALA A 161 14.71 -46.88 -8.23
N ARG A 162 14.78 -45.67 -8.73
CA ARG A 162 16.05 -45.00 -9.09
C ARG A 162 17.01 -44.93 -7.91
N GLU A 163 16.47 -44.71 -6.73
CA GLU A 163 17.25 -44.54 -5.49
C GLU A 163 17.33 -45.84 -4.68
N THR A 164 16.94 -46.99 -5.26
CA THR A 164 16.91 -48.28 -4.58
C THR A 164 16.26 -48.16 -3.18
N TYR A 165 15.06 -47.58 -3.17
CA TYR A 165 14.37 -47.14 -1.96
C TYR A 165 14.19 -48.30 -0.96
N ARG A 166 14.44 -48.02 0.35
CA ARG A 166 14.26 -48.99 1.42
C ARG A 166 13.37 -48.45 2.53
N GLY A 167 12.26 -49.10 2.81
CA GLY A 167 11.27 -48.72 3.84
C GLY A 167 9.97 -48.18 3.24
N VAL A 168 9.23 -47.44 4.05
CA VAL A 168 7.98 -46.77 3.64
C VAL A 168 8.24 -45.30 3.33
N GLY A 169 7.55 -44.75 2.33
CA GLY A 169 7.66 -43.33 1.99
C GLY A 169 6.45 -42.82 1.22
N THR A 170 6.36 -41.53 1.09
CA THR A 170 5.22 -40.85 0.42
C THR A 170 5.76 -39.84 -0.58
N PHE A 171 5.19 -39.86 -1.80
CA PHE A 171 5.53 -38.94 -2.88
C PHE A 171 4.31 -38.10 -3.16
N GLU A 172 4.48 -36.78 -3.06
CA GLU A 172 3.39 -35.77 -3.09
C GLU A 172 3.35 -35.08 -4.44
N PHE A 173 2.14 -34.87 -4.98
CA PHE A 173 1.89 -34.28 -6.28
C PHE A 173 0.79 -33.22 -6.18
N LEU A 174 0.89 -32.17 -6.99
CA LEU A 174 -0.22 -31.26 -7.25
C LEU A 174 -0.88 -31.63 -8.57
N VAL A 175 -2.20 -31.75 -8.55
CA VAL A 175 -3.01 -32.03 -9.74
C VAL A 175 -3.93 -30.85 -9.99
N GLN A 176 -3.85 -30.26 -11.18
CA GLN A 176 -4.68 -29.10 -11.53
C GLN A 176 -6.04 -29.59 -12.07
N PRO A 177 -7.16 -29.23 -11.40
CA PRO A 177 -8.49 -29.54 -11.92
C PRO A 177 -8.74 -28.88 -13.29
N GLY A 178 -9.37 -29.59 -14.21
CA GLY A 178 -9.69 -29.10 -15.54
C GLY A 178 -8.65 -29.40 -16.61
N THR A 179 -7.35 -29.19 -16.37
CA THR A 179 -6.27 -29.55 -17.30
C THR A 179 -5.76 -30.96 -17.08
N ASN A 180 -5.93 -31.50 -15.87
CA ASN A 180 -5.35 -32.78 -15.41
C ASN A 180 -3.80 -32.79 -15.47
N GLU A 181 -3.17 -31.63 -15.42
CA GLU A 181 -1.71 -31.54 -15.31
C GLU A 181 -1.27 -31.95 -13.91
N VAL A 182 -0.13 -32.67 -13.87
CA VAL A 182 0.43 -33.22 -12.64
C VAL A 182 1.82 -32.65 -12.45
N PHE A 183 2.10 -32.20 -11.23
CA PHE A 183 3.42 -31.66 -10.85
C PHE A 183 3.89 -32.35 -9.58
N PHE A 184 5.14 -32.82 -9.58
CA PHE A 184 5.77 -33.36 -8.38
C PHE A 184 6.06 -32.22 -7.39
N LEU A 185 5.69 -32.45 -6.12
CA LEU A 185 5.83 -31.44 -5.06
C LEU A 185 7.02 -31.77 -4.14
N GLU A 186 6.99 -32.93 -3.48
CA GLU A 186 8.05 -33.38 -2.58
C GLU A 186 7.93 -34.87 -2.30
N ALA A 187 8.99 -35.45 -1.68
CA ALA A 187 8.97 -36.82 -1.19
C ALA A 187 9.34 -36.86 0.29
N ASN A 188 8.60 -37.63 1.05
CA ASN A 188 8.81 -37.86 2.47
C ASN A 188 9.27 -39.29 2.71
N ALA A 189 10.57 -39.45 2.97
CA ALA A 189 11.20 -40.79 3.14
C ALA A 189 10.95 -41.38 4.56
N ARG A 190 9.72 -41.28 5.03
CA ARG A 190 9.26 -41.73 6.35
C ARG A 190 7.77 -42.05 6.36
N LEU A 191 7.32 -42.70 7.44
CA LEU A 191 5.89 -42.88 7.66
C LEU A 191 5.20 -41.51 7.87
N GLN A 192 4.04 -41.33 7.26
CA GLN A 192 3.21 -40.10 7.37
C GLN A 192 2.06 -40.31 8.39
N VAL A 193 1.51 -39.20 8.91
CA VAL A 193 0.40 -39.24 9.85
C VAL A 193 -0.83 -39.92 9.25
N GLU A 194 -1.05 -39.69 7.96
CA GLU A 194 -2.20 -40.13 7.17
C GLU A 194 -2.09 -41.58 6.59
N HIS A 195 -1.03 -42.31 6.94
CA HIS A 195 -0.85 -43.71 6.49
C HIS A 195 -2.06 -44.60 6.81
N THR A 196 -2.80 -44.30 7.86
CA THR A 196 -3.93 -45.06 8.39
C THR A 196 -5.09 -45.21 7.42
N VAL A 197 -5.34 -44.20 6.54
CA VAL A 197 -6.39 -44.34 5.51
C VAL A 197 -5.98 -45.35 4.43
N THR A 198 -4.69 -45.41 4.09
CA THR A 198 -4.15 -46.45 3.17
C THR A 198 -4.23 -47.83 3.79
N GLU A 199 -3.87 -47.98 5.07
CA GLU A 199 -4.00 -49.22 5.82
C GLU A 199 -5.45 -49.71 5.84
N ALA A 200 -6.41 -48.79 6.07
CA ALA A 200 -7.83 -49.12 6.16
C ALA A 200 -8.39 -49.68 4.82
N VAL A 201 -8.06 -49.02 3.69
CA VAL A 201 -8.60 -49.44 2.37
C VAL A 201 -7.92 -50.66 1.78
N LEU A 202 -6.69 -50.97 2.22
CA LEU A 202 -5.93 -52.13 1.72
C LEU A 202 -5.89 -53.32 2.68
N GLY A 203 -6.23 -53.11 3.94
CA GLY A 203 -6.13 -54.14 4.99
C GLY A 203 -4.67 -54.47 5.33
N LEU A 204 -3.77 -53.53 5.23
CA LEU A 204 -2.32 -53.66 5.49
C LEU A 204 -1.92 -52.96 6.78
N ASP A 205 -0.79 -53.38 7.36
CA ASP A 205 -0.12 -52.70 8.50
C ASP A 205 1.25 -52.20 8.04
N LEU A 206 1.33 -50.87 7.75
CA LEU A 206 2.55 -50.26 7.21
C LEU A 206 3.69 -50.23 8.22
N VAL A 207 3.38 -50.13 9.50
CA VAL A 207 4.39 -50.14 10.57
C VAL A 207 5.04 -51.51 10.66
N LYS A 208 4.23 -52.58 10.62
CA LYS A 208 4.74 -53.96 10.60
C LYS A 208 5.55 -54.24 9.33
N ILE A 209 5.11 -53.77 8.16
CA ILE A 209 5.84 -53.87 6.90
C ILE A 209 7.18 -53.14 7.00
N GLN A 210 7.21 -51.96 7.57
CA GLN A 210 8.46 -51.18 7.76
C GLN A 210 9.46 -51.95 8.62
N PHE A 211 9.03 -52.59 9.71
CA PHE A 211 9.90 -53.45 10.54
C PHE A 211 10.38 -54.68 9.78
N ALA A 212 9.52 -55.30 8.99
CA ALA A 212 9.89 -56.48 8.19
C ALA A 212 10.98 -56.11 7.14
N ILE A 213 10.82 -55.00 6.45
CA ILE A 213 11.81 -54.49 5.50
C ILE A 213 13.12 -54.13 6.21
N ALA A 214 13.04 -53.49 7.37
CA ALA A 214 14.21 -53.18 8.17
C ALA A 214 15.01 -54.41 8.59
N ASN A 215 14.32 -55.54 8.84
CA ASN A 215 14.89 -56.85 9.11
C ASN A 215 15.38 -57.59 7.86
N GLY A 216 15.39 -56.92 6.66
CA GLY A 216 15.96 -57.48 5.43
C GLY A 216 15.03 -58.36 4.61
N GLN A 217 13.71 -58.35 4.90
CA GLN A 217 12.74 -59.07 4.06
C GLN A 217 12.48 -58.31 2.76
N THR A 218 12.40 -59.04 1.64
CA THR A 218 12.08 -58.49 0.33
C THR A 218 10.56 -58.37 0.13
N LEU A 219 10.14 -57.49 -0.80
CA LEU A 219 8.73 -57.37 -1.14
C LEU A 219 8.13 -58.67 -1.66
N ALA A 220 8.92 -59.49 -2.41
CA ALA A 220 8.51 -60.81 -2.83
C ALA A 220 8.22 -61.75 -1.65
N ALA A 221 9.08 -61.76 -0.64
CA ALA A 221 8.88 -62.58 0.58
C ALA A 221 7.67 -62.14 1.42
N LEU A 222 7.31 -60.86 1.32
CA LEU A 222 6.17 -60.29 2.00
C LEU A 222 4.86 -60.39 1.20
N GLY A 223 4.90 -60.86 -0.06
CA GLY A 223 3.75 -60.89 -0.96
C GLY A 223 3.25 -59.46 -1.33
N LEU A 224 4.19 -58.54 -1.44
CA LEU A 224 3.91 -57.10 -1.65
C LEU A 224 4.53 -56.55 -2.94
N GLU A 225 4.84 -57.45 -3.92
CA GLU A 225 5.17 -57.02 -5.28
C GLU A 225 3.95 -56.37 -5.94
N GLN A 226 4.15 -55.41 -6.84
CA GLN A 226 3.08 -54.60 -7.40
C GLN A 226 1.84 -55.38 -7.89
N PRO A 227 2.00 -56.54 -8.59
CA PRO A 227 0.84 -57.31 -9.04
C PRO A 227 0.04 -57.97 -7.91
N GLN A 228 0.63 -58.07 -6.71
CA GLN A 228 -0.01 -58.66 -5.53
C GLN A 228 -0.71 -57.63 -4.65
N ILE A 229 -0.49 -56.33 -4.89
CA ILE A 229 -1.12 -55.23 -4.13
C ILE A 229 -2.62 -55.20 -4.47
N PRO A 230 -3.50 -55.36 -3.48
CA PRO A 230 -4.94 -55.28 -3.76
C PRO A 230 -5.37 -53.89 -4.19
N GLY A 231 -6.46 -53.79 -4.93
CA GLY A 231 -7.11 -52.53 -5.18
C GLY A 231 -7.77 -51.98 -3.89
N PRO A 232 -7.92 -50.65 -3.75
CA PRO A 232 -8.61 -50.07 -2.60
C PRO A 232 -10.02 -50.59 -2.44
N ASN A 233 -10.38 -51.02 -1.21
CA ASN A 233 -11.71 -51.54 -0.90
C ASN A 233 -12.56 -50.44 -0.25
N GLY A 234 -13.41 -49.75 -1.04
CA GLY A 234 -14.23 -48.63 -0.58
C GLY A 234 -13.39 -47.37 -0.35
N TYR A 235 -13.84 -46.56 0.62
CA TYR A 235 -13.20 -45.29 0.98
C TYR A 235 -12.92 -45.22 2.46
N ALA A 236 -11.76 -44.66 2.82
CA ALA A 236 -11.43 -44.26 4.17
C ALA A 236 -11.18 -42.75 4.26
N VAL A 237 -11.70 -42.13 5.32
CA VAL A 237 -11.50 -40.70 5.58
C VAL A 237 -10.98 -40.56 7.00
N GLN A 238 -9.89 -39.81 7.16
CA GLN A 238 -9.27 -39.47 8.45
C GLN A 238 -9.52 -38.01 8.79
N ALA A 239 -9.82 -37.73 10.06
CA ALA A 239 -9.79 -36.37 10.61
C ALA A 239 -8.77 -36.27 11.74
N ARG A 240 -7.98 -35.18 11.75
CA ARG A 240 -7.00 -34.91 12.81
C ARG A 240 -7.63 -34.10 13.92
N ILE A 241 -7.68 -34.69 15.11
CA ILE A 241 -8.23 -34.04 16.31
C ILE A 241 -7.08 -33.32 17.02
N TYR A 242 -7.10 -31.98 16.94
CA TYR A 242 -6.13 -31.11 17.59
C TYR A 242 -6.70 -30.51 18.88
N ALA A 243 -5.85 -30.38 19.89
CA ALA A 243 -6.13 -29.59 21.09
C ALA A 243 -5.94 -28.11 20.75
N GLU A 244 -6.99 -27.47 20.27
CA GLU A 244 -6.98 -26.07 19.87
C GLU A 244 -8.36 -25.43 20.00
N LYS A 245 -8.39 -24.12 20.29
CA LYS A 245 -9.57 -23.28 20.28
C LYS A 245 -9.56 -22.43 19.01
N ILE A 246 -10.65 -22.46 18.27
CA ILE A 246 -10.84 -21.63 17.07
C ILE A 246 -11.87 -20.57 17.42
N ASP A 247 -11.47 -19.29 17.37
CA ASP A 247 -12.34 -18.14 17.63
C ASP A 247 -13.16 -17.78 16.36
N ALA A 248 -14.17 -16.92 16.51
CA ALA A 248 -15.12 -16.58 15.43
C ALA A 248 -14.47 -15.91 14.21
N ASP A 249 -13.34 -15.25 14.41
CA ASP A 249 -12.53 -14.63 13.34
C ASP A 249 -11.61 -15.62 12.62
N GLY A 250 -11.63 -16.91 13.02
CA GLY A 250 -10.76 -17.96 12.51
C GLY A 250 -9.36 -17.97 13.14
N SER A 251 -9.10 -17.16 14.17
CA SER A 251 -7.85 -17.23 14.94
C SER A 251 -7.79 -18.52 15.77
N ILE A 252 -6.57 -19.07 15.89
CA ILE A 252 -6.35 -20.37 16.53
C ILE A 252 -5.48 -20.16 17.75
N LYS A 253 -5.91 -20.71 18.87
CA LYS A 253 -5.16 -20.72 20.12
C LYS A 253 -4.91 -22.14 20.57
N PRO A 254 -3.75 -22.47 21.15
CA PRO A 254 -3.53 -23.79 21.74
C PRO A 254 -4.58 -24.13 22.78
N GLY A 255 -5.13 -25.32 22.71
CA GLY A 255 -5.99 -25.87 23.75
C GLY A 255 -5.11 -26.56 24.79
N VAL A 256 -4.82 -25.85 25.87
CA VAL A 256 -4.01 -26.37 26.98
C VAL A 256 -4.91 -26.79 28.14
N GLY A 257 -4.47 -27.75 28.93
CA GLY A 257 -5.23 -28.25 30.08
C GLY A 257 -5.11 -29.76 30.25
N THR A 258 -5.87 -30.33 31.17
CA THR A 258 -5.91 -31.78 31.39
C THR A 258 -7.18 -32.33 30.77
N LEU A 259 -7.08 -33.45 30.05
CA LEU A 259 -8.23 -34.19 29.53
C LEU A 259 -9.01 -34.86 30.67
N ASP A 260 -10.12 -34.27 31.08
CA ASP A 260 -11.00 -34.85 32.14
C ASP A 260 -11.73 -36.08 31.63
N ARG A 261 -12.14 -36.05 30.37
CA ARG A 261 -12.76 -37.18 29.70
C ARG A 261 -12.13 -37.32 28.30
N PHE A 262 -11.89 -38.58 27.96
CA PHE A 262 -11.47 -38.97 26.62
C PHE A 262 -12.15 -40.31 26.26
N ARG A 263 -13.27 -40.23 25.54
CA ARG A 263 -14.08 -41.38 25.15
C ARG A 263 -14.17 -41.45 23.63
N PRO A 264 -13.28 -42.19 22.97
CA PRO A 264 -13.32 -42.34 21.52
C PRO A 264 -14.59 -43.11 21.08
N PRO A 265 -15.12 -42.83 19.87
CA PRO A 265 -16.21 -43.59 19.29
C PRO A 265 -15.82 -45.03 19.03
N ALA A 266 -16.63 -46.01 19.41
CA ALA A 266 -16.40 -47.43 19.22
C ALA A 266 -17.51 -48.03 18.35
N GLN A 267 -17.47 -47.74 17.05
CA GLN A 267 -18.43 -48.24 16.06
C GLN A 267 -17.71 -49.06 14.96
N PRO A 268 -18.41 -50.03 14.34
CA PRO A 268 -17.86 -50.80 13.24
C PRO A 268 -17.38 -49.86 12.10
N GLY A 269 -16.13 -50.09 11.60
CA GLY A 269 -15.51 -49.28 10.55
C GLY A 269 -14.98 -47.94 11.05
N ILE A 270 -14.83 -47.75 12.34
CA ILE A 270 -14.15 -46.61 12.99
C ILE A 270 -12.89 -47.13 13.66
N ARG A 271 -11.77 -46.40 13.38
CA ARG A 271 -10.47 -46.60 14.04
C ARG A 271 -10.08 -45.27 14.67
N VAL A 272 -9.55 -45.29 15.88
CA VAL A 272 -8.98 -44.13 16.56
C VAL A 272 -7.57 -44.50 16.99
N ASP A 273 -6.60 -43.76 16.42
CA ASP A 273 -5.21 -43.76 16.87
C ASP A 273 -4.98 -42.51 17.70
N SER A 274 -4.58 -42.64 18.96
CA SER A 274 -4.47 -41.50 19.85
C SER A 274 -3.32 -41.63 20.86
N CYS A 275 -2.77 -40.50 21.26
CA CYS A 275 -1.98 -40.35 22.48
C CYS A 275 -2.86 -39.86 23.65
N GLY A 276 -4.11 -39.44 23.40
CA GLY A 276 -5.04 -38.93 24.40
C GLY A 276 -5.61 -40.02 25.33
N TYR A 277 -5.69 -39.69 26.61
CA TYR A 277 -6.38 -40.48 27.65
C TYR A 277 -6.86 -39.54 28.78
N ALA A 278 -7.85 -39.95 29.55
CA ALA A 278 -8.29 -39.15 30.70
C ALA A 278 -7.15 -38.98 31.70
N GLY A 279 -6.88 -37.75 32.09
CA GLY A 279 -5.74 -37.40 32.93
C GLY A 279 -4.47 -36.92 32.17
N LEU A 280 -4.44 -37.00 30.83
CA LEU A 280 -3.33 -36.43 30.04
C LEU A 280 -3.35 -34.91 30.12
N THR A 281 -2.25 -34.29 30.52
CA THR A 281 -2.04 -32.85 30.40
C THR A 281 -1.46 -32.52 29.04
N VAL A 282 -2.21 -31.72 28.26
CA VAL A 282 -1.76 -31.24 26.94
C VAL A 282 -0.89 -29.99 27.13
N SER A 283 0.35 -30.10 26.66
CA SER A 283 1.37 -29.03 26.77
C SER A 283 1.54 -28.34 25.42
N PRO A 284 1.67 -26.99 25.39
CA PRO A 284 1.97 -26.25 24.18
C PRO A 284 3.40 -26.46 23.64
N ALA A 285 4.25 -27.16 24.41
CA ALA A 285 5.61 -27.50 23.99
C ALA A 285 5.69 -28.60 22.91
N PHE A 286 4.57 -29.34 22.70
CA PHE A 286 4.49 -30.44 21.73
C PHE A 286 3.42 -30.17 20.67
N ASP A 287 3.38 -31.04 19.65
CA ASP A 287 2.32 -31.00 18.62
C ASP A 287 0.95 -31.18 19.26
N PRO A 288 -0.06 -30.35 18.92
CA PRO A 288 -1.38 -30.41 19.53
C PRO A 288 -2.25 -31.57 19.07
N LEU A 289 -1.77 -32.47 18.20
CA LEU A 289 -2.49 -33.63 17.69
C LEU A 289 -2.72 -34.65 18.81
N ILE A 290 -3.97 -34.80 19.27
CA ILE A 290 -4.32 -35.74 20.36
C ILE A 290 -4.92 -37.04 19.84
N ALA A 291 -5.54 -37.03 18.67
CA ALA A 291 -6.11 -38.23 18.07
C ALA A 291 -6.26 -38.10 16.54
N LYS A 292 -6.25 -39.24 15.86
CA LYS A 292 -6.73 -39.41 14.48
C LYS A 292 -7.99 -40.26 14.52
N LEU A 293 -9.05 -39.75 13.90
CA LEU A 293 -10.31 -40.48 13.75
C LEU A 293 -10.47 -40.93 12.30
N ILE A 294 -10.47 -42.20 12.04
CA ILE A 294 -10.55 -42.80 10.73
C ILE A 294 -11.89 -43.54 10.56
N ALA A 295 -12.65 -43.17 9.54
CA ALA A 295 -13.88 -43.85 9.15
C ALA A 295 -13.69 -44.58 7.82
N HIS A 296 -13.88 -45.87 7.80
CA HIS A 296 -13.78 -46.73 6.61
C HIS A 296 -15.10 -47.43 6.32
N VAL A 297 -15.52 -47.44 5.07
CA VAL A 297 -16.68 -48.20 4.57
C VAL A 297 -16.23 -49.12 3.45
N PRO A 298 -16.02 -50.41 3.78
CA PRO A 298 -15.67 -51.43 2.76
C PRO A 298 -16.75 -51.50 1.68
N ASN A 299 -16.38 -51.56 0.41
CA ASN A 299 -17.30 -51.59 -0.73
C ASN A 299 -18.31 -50.43 -0.77
N GLY A 300 -18.11 -49.38 0.05
CA GLY A 300 -19.00 -48.23 0.14
C GLY A 300 -18.56 -47.02 -0.69
N SER A 301 -19.43 -46.04 -0.79
CA SER A 301 -19.12 -44.76 -1.46
C SER A 301 -18.34 -43.81 -0.54
N PHE A 302 -17.73 -42.82 -1.17
CA PHE A 302 -17.07 -41.71 -0.46
C PHE A 302 -18.03 -40.97 0.49
N GLU A 303 -19.25 -40.69 0.03
CA GLU A 303 -20.29 -40.05 0.83
C GLU A 303 -20.66 -40.87 2.10
N GLN A 304 -20.71 -42.20 1.99
CA GLN A 304 -20.98 -43.05 3.16
C GLN A 304 -19.86 -42.97 4.20
N SER A 305 -18.59 -42.84 3.75
CA SER A 305 -17.43 -42.69 4.62
C SER A 305 -17.41 -41.31 5.30
N LEU A 306 -17.78 -40.23 4.57
CA LEU A 306 -17.95 -38.88 5.13
C LEU A 306 -19.04 -38.87 6.21
N ASN A 307 -20.22 -39.43 5.92
CA ASN A 307 -21.34 -39.49 6.84
C ASN A 307 -21.00 -40.31 8.10
N ARG A 308 -20.21 -41.37 7.96
CA ARG A 308 -19.72 -42.19 9.10
C ARG A 308 -18.75 -41.35 9.94
N LEU A 309 -17.81 -40.65 9.35
CA LEU A 309 -16.85 -39.79 10.04
C LEU A 309 -17.59 -38.70 10.82
N GLN A 310 -18.56 -38.02 10.18
CA GLN A 310 -19.35 -36.95 10.79
C GLN A 310 -20.12 -37.43 12.02
N ARG A 311 -20.79 -38.59 11.94
CA ARG A 311 -21.48 -39.16 13.09
C ARG A 311 -20.50 -39.51 14.21
N SER A 312 -19.32 -40.01 13.87
CA SER A 312 -18.31 -40.40 14.86
C SER A 312 -17.67 -39.20 15.54
N LEU A 313 -17.45 -38.08 14.83
CA LEU A 313 -17.03 -36.81 15.45
C LEU A 313 -18.04 -36.31 16.49
N ASN A 314 -19.34 -36.42 16.22
CA ASN A 314 -20.38 -36.00 17.12
C ASN A 314 -20.49 -36.89 18.40
N THR A 315 -19.94 -38.08 18.35
CA THR A 315 -19.93 -39.02 19.49
C THR A 315 -18.59 -39.11 20.21
N PHE A 316 -17.57 -38.38 19.71
CA PHE A 316 -16.27 -38.30 20.36
C PHE A 316 -16.38 -37.36 21.58
N ASP A 317 -16.42 -37.92 22.78
CA ASP A 317 -16.55 -37.14 24.01
C ASP A 317 -15.18 -36.81 24.61
N ILE A 318 -14.75 -35.58 24.41
CA ILE A 318 -13.50 -35.00 24.95
C ILE A 318 -13.86 -33.79 25.78
N ALA A 319 -13.38 -33.74 27.03
CA ALA A 319 -13.61 -32.64 27.98
C ALA A 319 -12.31 -32.29 28.71
N GLY A 320 -12.23 -31.07 29.23
CA GLY A 320 -11.06 -30.53 29.93
C GLY A 320 -10.13 -29.69 29.00
N VAL A 321 -10.21 -29.88 27.67
CA VAL A 321 -9.40 -29.17 26.67
C VAL A 321 -10.28 -28.79 25.48
N SER A 322 -10.09 -27.62 24.93
CA SER A 322 -10.73 -27.22 23.67
C SER A 322 -10.15 -27.98 22.49
N THR A 323 -11.01 -28.43 21.57
CA THR A 323 -10.62 -29.19 20.40
C THR A 323 -11.26 -28.64 19.12
N ASN A 324 -10.67 -28.98 17.95
CA ASN A 324 -11.18 -28.61 16.63
C ASN A 324 -12.35 -29.50 16.13
N ILE A 325 -12.91 -30.41 16.94
CA ILE A 325 -13.98 -31.34 16.52
C ILE A 325 -15.17 -30.64 15.89
N LYS A 326 -15.67 -29.54 16.48
CA LYS A 326 -16.81 -28.79 15.95
C LYS A 326 -16.48 -28.13 14.60
N PHE A 327 -15.25 -27.67 14.42
CA PHE A 327 -14.78 -27.08 13.17
C PHE A 327 -14.72 -28.15 12.06
N LEU A 328 -14.16 -29.33 12.34
CA LEU A 328 -14.17 -30.47 11.43
C LEU A 328 -15.59 -30.89 11.06
N ALA A 329 -16.49 -30.94 12.03
CA ALA A 329 -17.91 -31.26 11.77
C ALA A 329 -18.61 -30.23 10.89
N ALA A 330 -18.22 -28.93 10.98
CA ALA A 330 -18.72 -27.88 10.11
C ALA A 330 -18.23 -28.07 8.64
N ILE A 331 -16.95 -28.42 8.45
CA ILE A 331 -16.38 -28.71 7.12
C ILE A 331 -17.10 -29.90 6.48
N LEU A 332 -17.32 -31.00 7.24
CA LEU A 332 -17.96 -32.21 6.74
C LEU A 332 -19.44 -32.02 6.33
N LYS A 333 -20.09 -30.95 6.79
CA LYS A 333 -21.48 -30.63 6.43
C LYS A 333 -21.59 -29.82 5.13
N ASP A 334 -20.49 -29.34 4.58
CA ASP A 334 -20.53 -28.54 3.37
C ASP A 334 -20.81 -29.41 2.13
N ASP A 335 -21.85 -29.07 1.38
CA ASP A 335 -22.27 -29.82 0.20
C ASP A 335 -21.21 -29.90 -0.91
N ARG A 336 -20.29 -28.92 -0.97
CA ARG A 336 -19.18 -28.91 -1.92
C ARG A 336 -18.20 -30.04 -1.66
N LEU A 337 -18.02 -30.44 -0.39
CA LEU A 337 -17.17 -31.58 -0.05
C LEU A 337 -17.79 -32.90 -0.53
N SER A 338 -19.10 -33.10 -0.32
CA SER A 338 -19.77 -34.32 -0.81
C SER A 338 -19.72 -34.45 -2.34
N ARG A 339 -19.77 -33.30 -3.07
CA ARG A 339 -19.63 -33.23 -4.53
C ARG A 339 -18.17 -33.19 -4.98
N TYR A 340 -17.24 -33.21 -4.06
CA TYR A 340 -15.79 -33.18 -4.29
C TYR A 340 -15.31 -31.93 -5.05
N GLN A 341 -15.92 -30.78 -4.76
CA GLN A 341 -15.54 -29.47 -5.31
C GLN A 341 -14.60 -28.76 -4.34
N ILE A 342 -13.42 -29.32 -4.15
CA ILE A 342 -12.42 -28.89 -3.18
C ILE A 342 -11.03 -28.78 -3.83
N ASP A 343 -10.22 -27.92 -3.27
CA ASP A 343 -8.81 -27.70 -3.57
C ASP A 343 -8.03 -27.37 -2.29
N THR A 344 -6.73 -27.11 -2.42
CA THR A 344 -5.85 -26.80 -1.28
C THR A 344 -6.20 -25.49 -0.56
N GLN A 345 -7.00 -24.62 -1.14
CA GLN A 345 -7.44 -23.33 -0.55
C GLN A 345 -8.83 -23.39 0.04
N PHE A 346 -9.57 -24.46 -0.20
CA PHE A 346 -10.99 -24.59 0.17
C PHE A 346 -11.27 -24.22 1.63
N VAL A 347 -10.46 -24.71 2.57
CA VAL A 347 -10.66 -24.45 4.00
C VAL A 347 -10.27 -23.01 4.36
N ASP A 348 -9.16 -22.51 3.85
CA ASP A 348 -8.66 -21.16 4.14
C ASP A 348 -9.60 -20.06 3.59
N GLN A 349 -10.15 -20.26 2.40
CA GLN A 349 -11.12 -19.35 1.79
C GLN A 349 -12.47 -19.30 2.55
N ASN A 350 -12.81 -20.37 3.28
CA ASN A 350 -14.07 -20.50 4.02
C ASN A 350 -13.87 -20.54 5.54
N LEU A 351 -12.69 -20.19 6.03
CA LEU A 351 -12.29 -20.33 7.43
C LEU A 351 -13.27 -19.64 8.40
N ALA A 352 -13.64 -18.39 8.14
CA ALA A 352 -14.59 -17.64 8.96
C ALA A 352 -16.01 -18.27 8.99
N VAL A 353 -16.45 -18.83 7.85
CA VAL A 353 -17.76 -19.50 7.76
C VAL A 353 -17.78 -20.76 8.61
N PHE A 354 -16.73 -21.60 8.50
CA PHE A 354 -16.64 -22.84 9.29
C PHE A 354 -16.43 -22.55 10.77
N ALA A 355 -15.65 -21.52 11.13
CA ALA A 355 -15.47 -21.09 12.51
C ALA A 355 -16.80 -20.60 13.14
N ALA A 356 -17.54 -19.76 12.44
CA ALA A 356 -18.85 -19.28 12.90
C ALA A 356 -19.85 -20.41 13.05
N ALA A 357 -19.91 -21.37 12.11
CA ALA A 357 -20.76 -22.56 12.19
C ALA A 357 -20.38 -23.48 13.36
N ALA A 358 -19.10 -23.61 13.68
CA ALA A 358 -18.62 -24.39 14.82
C ALA A 358 -19.06 -23.80 16.17
N ILE A 359 -19.16 -22.46 16.26
CA ILE A 359 -19.60 -21.74 17.47
C ILE A 359 -21.12 -21.77 17.61
N SER A 360 -21.87 -21.60 16.50
CA SER A 360 -23.34 -21.56 16.51
C SER A 360 -24.00 -22.89 16.91
N THR A 361 -23.28 -24.00 16.90
CA THR A 361 -23.72 -25.31 17.34
C THR A 361 -23.68 -25.48 18.87
N GLN A 362 -23.82 -24.42 19.66
CA GLN A 362 -24.02 -24.53 21.09
C GLN A 362 -25.45 -24.99 21.38
N ASN A 363 -25.54 -26.14 22.05
CA ASN A 363 -26.72 -26.76 22.69
C ASN A 363 -27.85 -27.28 21.81
N THR A 364 -27.67 -28.52 21.31
CA THR A 364 -28.78 -29.48 21.25
C THR A 364 -28.37 -30.73 22.04
N ASP A 365 -28.34 -30.63 23.36
CA ASP A 365 -28.45 -31.80 24.21
C ASP A 365 -29.96 -32.13 24.28
N PRO A 366 -30.41 -33.25 23.70
CA PRO A 366 -31.82 -33.64 23.79
C PRO A 366 -32.30 -33.90 25.24
N LEU A 367 -31.38 -34.06 26.19
CA LEU A 367 -31.64 -34.26 27.61
C LEU A 367 -31.68 -32.94 28.41
N ALA A 368 -31.30 -31.81 27.85
CA ALA A 368 -31.39 -30.49 28.48
C ALA A 368 -32.87 -30.12 28.80
N ILE A 369 -33.83 -30.66 28.05
CA ILE A 369 -35.28 -30.48 28.28
C ILE A 369 -35.74 -31.21 29.56
N LEU A 370 -35.11 -32.29 30.00
CA LEU A 370 -35.46 -33.03 31.20
C LEU A 370 -34.87 -32.40 32.49
N ASN A 371 -33.91 -31.53 32.38
CA ASN A 371 -33.27 -30.82 33.49
C ASN A 371 -33.83 -29.42 33.74
N SER A 372 -34.82 -28.96 32.98
CA SER A 372 -35.45 -27.65 33.16
C SER A 372 -36.58 -27.77 34.19
N THR A 373 -36.26 -27.71 35.47
CA THR A 373 -37.21 -27.42 36.53
C THR A 373 -37.50 -25.93 36.55
N PRO A 374 -38.76 -25.46 36.47
CA PRO A 374 -39.06 -24.04 36.51
C PRO A 374 -38.76 -23.49 37.91
N GLY A 375 -37.77 -22.58 38.00
CA GLY A 375 -37.55 -21.85 39.25
C GLY A 375 -36.09 -21.55 39.66
N ARG A 376 -35.10 -21.91 38.86
CA ARG A 376 -33.72 -21.43 39.08
C ARG A 376 -33.17 -20.81 37.83
N ASN A 377 -33.09 -19.48 37.80
CA ASN A 377 -32.21 -18.76 36.90
C ASN A 377 -30.77 -19.10 37.27
N THR A 378 -30.21 -20.09 36.60
CA THR A 378 -28.76 -20.29 36.54
C THR A 378 -28.34 -19.83 35.17
N THR A 379 -27.82 -18.64 35.11
CA THR A 379 -26.81 -18.28 34.07
C THR A 379 -25.75 -19.35 34.18
N VAL A 380 -25.72 -20.26 33.20
CA VAL A 380 -24.60 -21.20 33.04
C VAL A 380 -23.47 -20.37 32.45
N ASP A 381 -22.70 -19.82 33.35
CA ASP A 381 -21.34 -19.34 33.04
C ASP A 381 -20.57 -20.57 32.57
N ASN A 382 -20.08 -20.57 31.35
CA ASN A 382 -19.17 -21.58 30.80
C ASN A 382 -17.79 -21.39 31.43
N GLN A 383 -17.72 -21.57 32.77
CA GLN A 383 -16.42 -21.79 33.40
C GLN A 383 -16.04 -23.24 33.13
N ALA A 384 -14.88 -23.44 32.54
CA ALA A 384 -14.18 -24.71 32.56
C ALA A 384 -14.25 -25.25 34.01
N PRO A 385 -14.42 -26.59 34.23
CA PRO A 385 -14.45 -27.11 35.56
C PRO A 385 -13.21 -26.65 36.29
N MET A 386 -13.44 -25.83 37.34
CA MET A 386 -12.36 -25.47 38.26
C MET A 386 -11.80 -26.80 38.77
N VAL A 387 -10.51 -27.02 38.58
CA VAL A 387 -9.73 -27.93 39.37
C VAL A 387 -10.14 -27.63 40.83
N GLN A 388 -10.81 -28.54 41.50
CA GLN A 388 -11.20 -28.36 42.91
C GLN A 388 -9.91 -27.91 43.62
N PRO A 389 -9.91 -26.80 44.39
CA PRO A 389 -8.80 -26.49 45.28
C PRO A 389 -8.50 -27.77 46.04
N GLY A 390 -7.23 -28.17 46.02
CA GLY A 390 -6.79 -29.33 46.79
C GLY A 390 -7.45 -29.29 48.15
N SER A 391 -7.93 -30.39 48.61
CA SER A 391 -8.89 -30.58 49.71
C SER A 391 -8.37 -30.20 51.09
N ASP A 392 -7.43 -29.28 51.25
CA ASP A 392 -6.81 -28.92 52.53
C ASP A 392 -6.56 -27.40 52.70
N VAL A 393 -7.57 -26.58 52.39
CA VAL A 393 -7.56 -25.18 52.89
C VAL A 393 -8.16 -25.20 54.28
N PRO A 394 -7.42 -24.94 55.35
CA PRO A 394 -7.97 -24.97 56.73
C PRO A 394 -9.12 -23.98 56.95
N ASP A 395 -10.00 -24.27 57.90
CA ASP A 395 -11.07 -23.34 58.25
C ASP A 395 -10.50 -21.94 58.59
N GLY A 396 -11.11 -20.89 58.01
CA GLY A 396 -10.66 -19.50 58.19
C GLY A 396 -9.50 -19.10 57.25
N HIS A 397 -9.12 -19.93 56.30
CA HIS A 397 -8.12 -19.62 55.25
C HIS A 397 -8.81 -19.57 53.89
N ALA A 398 -8.10 -18.90 52.95
CA ALA A 398 -8.49 -18.89 51.53
C ALA A 398 -7.29 -19.04 50.63
N SER A 399 -7.48 -19.60 49.46
CA SER A 399 -6.46 -19.81 48.45
C SER A 399 -6.42 -18.65 47.46
N ILE A 400 -5.23 -18.29 47.00
CA ILE A 400 -5.00 -17.39 45.87
C ILE A 400 -4.68 -18.26 44.64
N PRO A 401 -5.62 -18.49 43.73
CA PRO A 401 -5.38 -19.30 42.55
C PRO A 401 -4.76 -18.46 41.41
N THR A 402 -3.98 -19.09 40.55
CA THR A 402 -3.58 -18.49 39.28
C THR A 402 -4.76 -18.48 38.30
N ARG A 403 -4.77 -17.44 37.43
CA ARG A 403 -5.75 -17.31 36.34
C ARG A 403 -5.23 -17.77 34.98
N ILE A 404 -3.95 -18.19 34.92
CA ILE A 404 -3.27 -18.58 33.68
C ILE A 404 -2.43 -19.84 33.92
N THR A 405 -2.22 -20.61 32.87
CA THR A 405 -1.25 -21.71 32.85
C THR A 405 0.12 -21.19 32.39
N GLY A 406 1.19 -21.52 33.10
CA GLY A 406 2.54 -21.07 32.75
C GLY A 406 3.59 -21.65 33.68
N THR A 407 4.80 -21.09 33.65
CA THR A 407 5.90 -21.42 34.56
C THR A 407 5.99 -20.35 35.63
N LEU A 408 6.03 -20.74 36.93
CA LEU A 408 6.20 -19.84 38.05
C LEU A 408 7.62 -19.25 37.98
N VAL A 409 7.73 -17.92 37.78
CA VAL A 409 9.02 -17.21 37.71
C VAL A 409 9.50 -16.81 39.08
N SER A 410 8.62 -16.16 39.88
CA SER A 410 8.91 -15.73 41.23
C SER A 410 7.68 -15.80 42.14
N LEU A 411 7.94 -15.87 43.46
CA LEU A 411 6.98 -15.66 44.52
C LEU A 411 7.36 -14.36 45.27
N GLU A 412 6.40 -13.47 45.44
CA GLU A 412 6.61 -12.13 46.00
C GLU A 412 6.02 -12.07 47.42
N GLY A 413 6.81 -12.57 48.36
CA GLY A 413 6.52 -12.60 49.81
C GLY A 413 6.87 -13.92 50.47
N ASP A 414 7.01 -13.88 51.78
CA ASP A 414 7.36 -15.01 52.62
C ASP A 414 6.16 -15.43 53.51
N VAL A 415 6.17 -16.70 53.98
CA VAL A 415 5.19 -17.20 54.96
C VAL A 415 5.28 -16.36 56.24
N GLY A 416 4.13 -15.76 56.61
CA GLY A 416 4.05 -14.81 57.74
C GLY A 416 3.78 -13.38 57.28
N ASP A 417 3.93 -13.06 56.01
CA ASP A 417 3.70 -11.73 55.47
C ASP A 417 2.22 -11.38 55.48
N THR A 418 1.94 -10.07 55.63
CA THR A 418 0.59 -9.54 55.50
C THR A 418 0.29 -9.33 54.01
N VAL A 419 -0.84 -9.82 53.57
CA VAL A 419 -1.38 -9.74 52.20
C VAL A 419 -2.62 -8.87 52.24
N TRP A 420 -2.72 -7.95 51.24
CA TRP A 420 -3.91 -7.10 51.02
C TRP A 420 -4.42 -7.25 49.58
N PRO A 421 -5.67 -6.94 49.30
CA PRO A 421 -6.18 -6.96 47.94
C PRO A 421 -5.37 -6.04 46.96
N GLY A 422 -4.80 -6.61 45.90
CA GLY A 422 -3.92 -5.92 44.97
C GLY A 422 -2.42 -6.23 45.12
N LYS A 423 -1.95 -6.76 46.26
CA LYS A 423 -0.52 -7.16 46.47
C LYS A 423 -0.16 -8.25 45.44
N ILE A 424 0.98 -8.11 44.75
CA ILE A 424 1.54 -9.15 43.88
C ILE A 424 1.99 -10.31 44.76
N ILE A 425 1.60 -11.53 44.40
CA ILE A 425 1.95 -12.77 45.12
C ILE A 425 2.89 -13.63 44.30
N ALA A 426 2.79 -13.61 43.00
CA ALA A 426 3.60 -14.42 42.12
C ALA A 426 3.69 -13.81 40.72
N VAL A 427 4.75 -14.15 39.99
CA VAL A 427 4.91 -13.86 38.56
C VAL A 427 4.96 -15.18 37.81
N ILE A 428 4.14 -15.30 36.77
CA ILE A 428 4.05 -16.51 35.94
C ILE A 428 4.40 -16.16 34.51
N GLU A 429 5.39 -16.86 33.94
CA GLU A 429 5.70 -16.78 32.50
C GLU A 429 4.74 -17.68 31.71
N SER A 430 3.99 -17.09 30.78
CA SER A 430 3.20 -17.81 29.80
C SER A 430 3.44 -17.24 28.41
N MET A 431 3.79 -18.07 27.44
CA MET A 431 4.09 -17.67 26.04
C MET A 431 5.16 -16.58 25.92
N LYS A 432 6.20 -16.62 26.75
CA LYS A 432 7.30 -15.63 26.84
C LYS A 432 6.86 -14.24 27.37
N MET A 433 5.73 -14.18 28.03
CA MET A 433 5.26 -12.99 28.73
C MET A 433 5.07 -13.30 30.21
N GLU A 434 5.52 -12.39 31.06
CA GLU A 434 5.34 -12.47 32.50
C GLU A 434 3.98 -11.88 32.90
N HIS A 435 3.27 -12.61 33.74
CA HIS A 435 1.96 -12.25 34.27
C HIS A 435 2.00 -12.19 35.79
N GLU A 436 1.64 -11.05 36.35
CA GLU A 436 1.52 -10.84 37.78
C GLU A 436 0.22 -11.46 38.29
N VAL A 437 0.30 -12.28 39.33
CA VAL A 437 -0.86 -12.78 40.06
C VAL A 437 -1.01 -11.98 41.33
N ARG A 438 -2.09 -11.22 41.45
CA ARG A 438 -2.37 -10.33 42.55
C ARG A 438 -3.41 -10.97 43.49
N ALA A 439 -3.26 -10.76 44.81
CA ALA A 439 -4.18 -11.20 45.83
C ALA A 439 -5.54 -10.49 45.68
N GLY A 440 -6.63 -11.23 45.73
CA GLY A 440 -7.99 -10.70 45.82
C GLY A 440 -8.54 -10.60 47.24
N ILE A 441 -7.75 -11.00 48.25
CA ILE A 441 -8.15 -11.14 49.65
C ILE A 441 -7.08 -10.55 50.57
N GLY A 442 -7.48 -10.20 51.80
CA GLY A 442 -6.60 -9.72 52.85
C GLY A 442 -6.37 -10.74 53.97
N GLY A 443 -5.15 -10.79 54.51
CA GLY A 443 -4.83 -11.70 55.60
C GLY A 443 -3.32 -11.91 55.78
N VAL A 444 -2.92 -13.03 56.37
CA VAL A 444 -1.53 -13.42 56.60
C VAL A 444 -1.23 -14.67 55.79
N LEU A 445 -0.12 -14.63 55.04
CA LEU A 445 0.34 -15.71 54.18
C LEU A 445 0.78 -16.89 55.06
N THR A 446 0.16 -18.04 54.88
CA THR A 446 0.41 -19.23 55.72
C THR A 446 1.11 -20.36 54.98
N SER A 447 1.02 -20.39 53.63
CA SER A 447 1.65 -21.41 52.82
C SER A 447 1.85 -20.95 51.39
N LEU A 448 3.01 -21.29 50.83
CA LEU A 448 3.42 -21.17 49.42
C LEU A 448 3.72 -22.59 48.92
N PRO A 449 2.76 -23.31 48.36
CA PRO A 449 2.90 -24.73 48.06
C PRO A 449 3.72 -25.04 46.79
N LEU A 450 4.23 -24.00 46.10
CA LEU A 450 4.95 -24.13 44.85
C LEU A 450 6.31 -23.42 44.89
N GLU A 451 7.23 -23.89 44.06
CA GLU A 451 8.58 -23.31 43.92
C GLU A 451 8.77 -22.67 42.56
N PRO A 452 9.57 -21.59 42.45
CA PRO A 452 9.97 -21.04 41.15
C PRO A 452 10.53 -22.10 40.20
N GLY A 453 10.17 -22.04 38.92
CA GLY A 453 10.50 -23.02 37.89
C GLY A 453 9.48 -24.12 37.70
N GLN A 454 8.48 -24.28 38.55
CA GLN A 454 7.39 -25.25 38.39
C GLN A 454 6.33 -24.76 37.39
N THR A 455 5.75 -25.69 36.63
CA THR A 455 4.60 -25.39 35.79
C THR A 455 3.34 -25.33 36.66
N VAL A 456 2.56 -24.25 36.49
CA VAL A 456 1.30 -24.03 37.17
C VAL A 456 0.14 -24.04 36.19
N LEU A 457 -0.99 -24.59 36.62
CA LEU A 457 -2.21 -24.66 35.81
C LEU A 457 -3.21 -23.59 36.27
N GLU A 458 -4.01 -23.09 35.35
CA GLU A 458 -5.12 -22.18 35.66
C GLU A 458 -6.03 -22.78 36.76
N GLY A 459 -6.29 -21.99 37.80
CA GLY A 459 -7.05 -22.42 38.98
C GLY A 459 -6.21 -23.08 40.09
N GLN A 460 -4.93 -23.37 39.85
CA GLN A 460 -4.04 -23.95 40.87
C GLN A 460 -3.72 -22.91 41.95
N SER A 461 -3.73 -23.34 43.23
CA SER A 461 -3.40 -22.50 44.37
C SER A 461 -1.91 -22.13 44.39
N LEU A 462 -1.59 -20.86 44.34
CA LEU A 462 -0.23 -20.33 44.49
C LEU A 462 0.11 -20.02 45.93
N ALA A 463 -0.87 -19.65 46.72
CA ALA A 463 -0.70 -19.26 48.12
C ALA A 463 -1.97 -19.56 48.95
N ILE A 464 -1.77 -19.82 50.23
CA ILE A 464 -2.86 -19.94 51.21
C ILE A 464 -2.70 -18.80 52.23
N VAL A 465 -3.80 -18.05 52.39
CA VAL A 465 -3.87 -16.88 53.28
C VAL A 465 -4.89 -17.12 54.36
N ARG A 466 -4.49 -16.93 55.65
CA ARG A 466 -5.43 -16.87 56.77
C ARG A 466 -6.15 -15.54 56.74
N LEU A 467 -7.46 -15.58 56.54
CA LEU A 467 -8.28 -14.38 56.42
C LEU A 467 -8.25 -13.57 57.72
N GLN A 468 -7.84 -12.32 57.57
CA GLN A 468 -7.80 -11.37 58.69
C GLN A 468 -8.11 -9.97 58.10
N GLN A 469 -8.82 -9.15 58.87
CA GLN A 469 -9.02 -7.77 58.50
C GLN A 469 -7.67 -7.06 58.58
N VAL A 470 -7.18 -6.56 57.45
CA VAL A 470 -5.93 -5.84 57.32
C VAL A 470 -6.26 -4.38 57.20
N ASP A 471 -5.88 -3.59 58.22
CA ASP A 471 -5.89 -2.14 58.10
C ASP A 471 -4.69 -1.77 57.25
N ILE A 472 -5.00 -1.37 56.02
CA ILE A 472 -4.00 -0.94 55.02
C ILE A 472 -3.69 0.51 55.38
N ASP A 473 -2.48 0.80 55.81
CA ASP A 473 -2.00 2.18 55.92
C ASP A 473 -2.10 2.86 54.53
N GLU A 474 -2.43 4.15 54.53
CA GLU A 474 -2.60 4.88 53.24
C GLU A 474 -1.34 4.87 52.36
N ALA A 475 -0.15 4.60 52.95
CA ALA A 475 1.11 4.43 52.22
C ALA A 475 1.21 3.14 51.41
N ASP A 476 0.44 2.09 51.76
CA ASP A 476 0.39 0.80 51.06
C ASP A 476 -0.81 0.68 50.12
N LYS A 477 -1.67 1.68 50.06
CA LYS A 477 -2.79 1.78 49.13
C LYS A 477 -2.29 2.27 47.78
N ALA A 478 -2.19 1.36 46.88
CA ALA A 478 -1.90 1.54 45.45
C ALA A 478 -0.55 2.25 45.24
N ASP A 479 0.25 1.69 44.38
CA ASP A 479 1.15 2.50 43.58
C ASP A 479 0.29 3.62 42.99
N ASP A 480 0.33 4.82 43.62
CA ASP A 480 -0.13 6.03 42.92
C ASP A 480 0.71 6.06 41.66
N ILE A 481 0.09 5.66 40.54
CA ILE A 481 0.76 5.66 39.23
C ILE A 481 1.18 7.11 39.04
N ASP A 482 2.46 7.40 39.21
CA ASP A 482 3.02 8.69 38.82
C ASP A 482 2.85 8.81 37.28
N LEU A 483 1.79 9.53 36.88
CA LEU A 483 1.47 9.76 35.48
C LEU A 483 2.56 10.56 34.75
N ASP A 484 3.44 11.24 35.48
CA ASP A 484 4.58 12.00 34.97
C ASP A 484 5.88 11.16 34.88
N TYR A 485 5.85 9.93 35.40
CA TYR A 485 6.98 9.02 35.29
C TYR A 485 7.24 8.62 33.86
N ILE A 486 8.41 8.96 33.35
CA ILE A 486 8.87 8.59 32.00
C ILE A 486 9.85 7.41 32.13
N ARG A 487 9.43 6.26 31.64
CA ARG A 487 10.25 5.05 31.58
C ARG A 487 11.54 5.29 30.76
N PRO A 488 12.64 4.58 31.04
CA PRO A 488 13.91 4.75 30.31
C PRO A 488 13.80 4.56 28.79
N ASP A 489 13.01 3.60 28.33
CA ASP A 489 12.76 3.34 26.89
C ASP A 489 11.97 4.46 26.23
N LEU A 490 10.96 5.00 26.92
CA LEU A 490 10.22 6.17 26.47
C LEU A 490 11.12 7.42 26.50
N ARG A 491 11.95 7.58 27.53
CA ARG A 491 12.91 8.68 27.62
C ARG A 491 13.86 8.70 26.43
N GLU A 492 14.46 7.54 26.09
CA GLU A 492 15.32 7.42 24.91
C GLU A 492 14.60 7.82 23.61
N ALA A 493 13.36 7.36 23.42
CA ALA A 493 12.57 7.71 22.24
C ALA A 493 12.28 9.21 22.17
N LEU A 494 11.84 9.82 23.28
CA LEU A 494 11.56 11.25 23.34
C LEU A 494 12.80 12.11 23.13
N ASP A 495 13.95 11.72 23.71
CA ASP A 495 15.22 12.40 23.50
C ASP A 495 15.67 12.35 22.04
N ARG A 496 15.47 11.19 21.37
CA ARG A 496 15.74 11.01 19.94
C ARG A 496 14.83 11.86 19.06
N ILE A 497 13.54 11.96 19.39
CA ILE A 497 12.58 12.81 18.68
C ILE A 497 12.96 14.27 18.90
N SER A 498 13.20 14.68 20.13
CA SER A 498 13.52 16.07 20.48
C SER A 498 14.83 16.56 19.88
N ALA A 499 15.81 15.67 19.66
CA ALA A 499 17.07 16.01 19.00
C ALA A 499 16.88 16.55 17.58
N SER A 500 15.74 16.27 16.95
CA SER A 500 15.39 16.79 15.61
C SER A 500 14.82 18.21 15.67
N HIS A 501 14.38 18.70 16.83
CA HIS A 501 13.75 20.01 16.99
C HIS A 501 14.80 21.13 17.06
N ASP A 502 14.42 22.29 16.58
CA ASP A 502 15.31 23.47 16.46
C ASP A 502 15.86 23.93 17.81
N GLU A 503 15.08 23.79 18.88
CA GLU A 503 15.47 24.12 20.26
C GLU A 503 16.72 23.34 20.72
N ASN A 504 16.91 22.14 20.24
CA ASN A 504 18.04 21.25 20.55
C ASN A 504 19.20 21.37 19.56
N ARG A 505 19.10 22.29 18.60
CA ARG A 505 20.09 22.53 17.52
C ARG A 505 20.48 24.01 17.42
N PRO A 506 20.68 24.76 18.53
CA PRO A 506 20.77 26.22 18.56
C PRO A 506 21.90 26.78 17.67
N GLU A 507 23.04 26.10 17.61
CA GLU A 507 24.15 26.55 16.75
C GLU A 507 23.84 26.43 15.26
N ALA A 508 23.15 25.36 14.84
CA ALA A 508 22.77 25.17 13.44
C ALA A 508 21.70 26.18 13.04
N VAL A 509 20.71 26.42 13.93
CA VAL A 509 19.66 27.42 13.76
C VAL A 509 20.26 28.82 13.66
N ALA A 510 21.18 29.19 14.58
CA ALA A 510 21.84 30.50 14.54
C ALA A 510 22.63 30.71 13.24
N ARG A 511 23.32 29.69 12.73
CA ARG A 511 24.01 29.75 11.43
C ARG A 511 23.03 29.93 10.26
N ARG A 512 21.85 29.28 10.32
CA ARG A 512 20.80 29.40 9.31
C ARG A 512 20.20 30.79 9.31
N HIS A 513 19.77 31.30 10.45
CA HIS A 513 19.24 32.65 10.63
C HIS A 513 20.28 33.74 10.28
N GLY A 514 21.58 33.51 10.60
CA GLY A 514 22.65 34.42 10.24
C GLY A 514 22.87 34.60 8.74
N ARG A 515 22.28 33.73 7.91
CA ARG A 515 22.24 33.82 6.45
C ARG A 515 20.93 34.41 5.92
N GLY A 516 20.00 34.78 6.79
CA GLY A 516 18.70 35.33 6.42
C GLY A 516 17.63 34.29 6.11
N HIS A 517 17.85 32.98 6.40
CA HIS A 517 16.93 31.91 6.07
C HIS A 517 16.22 31.35 7.31
N ARG A 518 15.00 30.90 7.15
CA ARG A 518 14.24 30.14 8.12
C ARG A 518 14.69 28.67 8.15
N THR A 519 14.39 27.98 9.24
CA THR A 519 14.55 26.52 9.31
C THR A 519 13.43 25.80 8.54
N ALA A 520 13.66 24.52 8.24
CA ALA A 520 12.62 23.68 7.65
C ALA A 520 11.37 23.59 8.53
N ARG A 521 11.57 23.56 9.86
CA ARG A 521 10.48 23.48 10.84
C ARG A 521 9.67 24.78 10.93
N GLU A 522 10.34 25.94 10.90
CA GLU A 522 9.68 27.23 10.84
C GLU A 522 8.79 27.38 9.61
N ASN A 523 9.28 26.95 8.46
CA ASN A 523 8.49 26.96 7.21
C ASN A 523 7.29 26.01 7.25
N ILE A 524 7.45 24.81 7.81
CA ILE A 524 6.35 23.84 7.97
C ILE A 524 5.34 24.36 9.01
N ALA A 525 5.81 24.94 10.12
CA ALA A 525 4.94 25.49 11.16
C ALA A 525 4.10 26.68 10.66
N ASP A 526 4.70 27.54 9.82
CA ASP A 526 3.96 28.64 9.18
C ASP A 526 3.01 28.12 8.09
N LEU A 527 3.38 27.07 7.35
CA LEU A 527 2.55 26.48 6.29
C LEU A 527 1.29 25.82 6.84
N CYS A 528 1.45 24.97 7.83
CA CYS A 528 0.36 24.16 8.39
C CYS A 528 -0.46 24.93 9.42
N ASP A 529 -1.75 24.65 9.49
CA ASP A 529 -2.62 25.17 10.54
C ASP A 529 -2.12 24.69 11.92
N GLU A 530 -2.23 25.50 12.93
CA GLU A 530 -1.69 25.26 14.27
C GLU A 530 -2.11 23.89 14.82
N GLY A 531 -1.15 23.10 15.29
CA GLY A 531 -1.38 21.77 15.86
C GLY A 531 -1.80 20.67 14.87
N SER A 532 -1.89 20.97 13.58
CA SER A 532 -2.36 20.00 12.57
C SER A 532 -1.28 19.12 11.99
N PHE A 533 0.00 19.48 12.15
CA PHE A 533 1.11 18.75 11.52
C PHE A 533 1.48 17.47 12.27
N VAL A 534 1.46 16.35 11.56
CA VAL A 534 1.88 15.03 12.07
C VAL A 534 3.13 14.61 11.33
N GLU A 535 4.29 14.69 12.00
CA GLU A 535 5.59 14.36 11.41
C GLU A 535 5.81 12.86 11.26
N TYR A 536 6.44 12.46 10.16
CA TYR A 536 6.85 11.08 9.87
C TYR A 536 8.37 10.96 9.84
N GLY A 537 8.91 9.92 10.54
CA GLY A 537 10.32 9.57 10.47
C GLY A 537 11.27 10.62 11.09
N SER A 538 10.89 11.27 12.16
CA SER A 538 11.73 12.24 12.91
C SER A 538 13.04 11.62 13.42
N VAL A 539 13.04 10.33 13.79
CA VAL A 539 14.19 9.59 14.32
C VAL A 539 15.08 8.94 13.25
N VAL A 540 14.75 9.10 11.97
CA VAL A 540 15.60 8.61 10.86
C VAL A 540 16.94 9.34 10.89
N LEU A 541 18.04 8.60 10.64
CA LEU A 541 19.41 9.13 10.60
C LEU A 541 20.04 8.82 9.25
N ALA A 542 21.11 9.52 8.89
CA ALA A 542 21.83 9.21 7.66
C ALA A 542 22.43 7.80 7.69
N ALA A 543 22.45 7.11 6.56
CA ALA A 543 22.99 5.76 6.40
C ALA A 543 24.52 5.73 6.43
N GLN A 544 25.12 6.22 7.53
CA GLN A 544 26.58 6.43 7.68
C GLN A 544 27.15 5.80 8.96
N ARG A 545 26.51 4.73 9.49
CA ARG A 545 26.93 4.09 10.75
C ARG A 545 28.34 3.51 10.72
N SER A 546 28.84 3.12 9.54
CA SER A 546 30.21 2.63 9.39
C SER A 546 31.29 3.72 9.42
N ARG A 547 30.91 5.01 9.27
CA ARG A 547 31.86 6.15 9.28
C ARG A 547 31.66 7.13 10.44
N ARG A 548 30.50 7.12 11.11
CA ARG A 548 30.14 8.05 12.18
C ARG A 548 29.65 7.29 13.40
N SER A 549 29.93 7.81 14.59
CA SER A 549 29.34 7.29 15.82
C SER A 549 27.83 7.55 15.86
N MET A 550 27.10 6.76 16.63
CA MET A 550 25.66 6.95 16.81
C MET A 550 25.34 8.35 17.38
N ASP A 551 26.14 8.83 18.35
CA ASP A 551 25.95 10.16 18.94
C ASP A 551 26.14 11.29 17.91
N ASP A 552 27.09 11.13 16.99
CA ASP A 552 27.32 12.10 15.91
C ASP A 552 26.16 12.06 14.90
N LEU A 553 25.67 10.87 14.55
CA LEU A 553 24.51 10.73 13.69
C LEU A 553 23.25 11.37 14.28
N ILE A 554 22.96 11.08 15.56
CA ILE A 554 21.80 11.64 16.27
C ILE A 554 21.88 13.16 16.33
N ARG A 555 23.07 13.73 16.57
CA ARG A 555 23.24 15.17 16.71
C ARG A 555 23.20 15.92 15.38
N ASN A 556 23.75 15.34 14.31
CA ASN A 556 24.05 16.06 13.07
C ASN A 556 23.28 15.55 11.84
N THR A 557 22.50 14.47 11.94
CA THR A 557 21.80 13.88 10.78
C THR A 557 20.34 13.53 11.03
N THR A 558 19.70 14.28 11.92
CA THR A 558 18.29 14.10 12.32
C THR A 558 17.34 14.15 11.11
N GLY A 559 16.37 13.24 11.09
CA GLY A 559 15.40 13.12 10.00
C GLY A 559 15.99 12.79 8.63
N ASP A 560 17.30 12.47 8.57
CA ASP A 560 18.13 12.38 7.35
C ASP A 560 17.92 13.57 6.40
N GLY A 561 17.84 14.78 6.98
CA GLY A 561 17.69 16.03 6.21
C GLY A 561 16.32 16.26 5.57
N MET A 562 15.26 15.64 6.09
CA MET A 562 13.88 15.84 5.62
C MET A 562 12.90 15.94 6.77
N VAL A 563 12.17 17.05 6.85
CA VAL A 563 10.97 17.21 7.69
C VAL A 563 9.76 16.98 6.81
N CYS A 564 8.93 15.98 7.11
CA CYS A 564 7.77 15.66 6.27
C CYS A 564 6.65 15.02 7.09
N GLY A 565 5.43 15.22 6.63
CA GLY A 565 4.25 14.70 7.31
C GLY A 565 2.95 15.18 6.72
N LEU A 566 1.86 14.86 7.39
CA LEU A 566 0.51 15.28 7.08
C LEU A 566 0.14 16.55 7.85
N GLY A 567 -0.61 17.43 7.23
CA GLY A 567 -1.08 18.65 7.88
C GLY A 567 -2.35 19.18 7.23
N HIS A 568 -2.85 20.29 7.76
CA HIS A 568 -3.94 21.05 7.19
C HIS A 568 -3.46 22.44 6.80
N VAL A 569 -4.01 22.99 5.74
CA VAL A 569 -3.74 24.35 5.24
C VAL A 569 -5.05 25.00 4.87
N ASN A 570 -5.25 26.24 5.30
CA ASN A 570 -6.47 27.02 5.07
C ASN A 570 -7.73 26.42 5.74
N GLY A 571 -7.60 25.70 6.84
CA GLY A 571 -8.72 25.11 7.59
C GLY A 571 -9.71 26.15 8.14
N ASN A 572 -9.31 27.41 8.23
CA ASN A 572 -10.21 28.53 8.54
C ASN A 572 -11.16 28.89 7.39
N MET A 573 -10.85 28.48 6.15
CA MET A 573 -11.66 28.77 4.96
C MET A 573 -12.32 27.53 4.37
N PHE A 574 -11.72 26.35 4.58
CA PHE A 574 -12.16 25.10 3.97
C PHE A 574 -12.31 24.00 5.01
N PRO A 575 -13.24 23.04 4.81
CA PRO A 575 -13.43 21.91 5.73
C PRO A 575 -12.24 20.95 5.68
N ASP A 576 -12.11 20.11 6.70
CA ASP A 576 -10.99 19.18 6.90
C ASP A 576 -10.71 18.29 5.70
N ASP A 577 -11.74 17.82 5.00
CA ASP A 577 -11.58 16.95 3.82
C ASP A 577 -10.93 17.67 2.63
N ARG A 578 -10.88 19.00 2.62
CA ARG A 578 -10.28 19.82 1.59
C ARG A 578 -9.01 20.54 2.02
N SER A 579 -8.76 20.67 3.32
CA SER A 579 -7.58 21.34 3.88
C SER A 579 -6.37 20.44 4.05
N ARG A 580 -6.53 19.11 3.95
CA ARG A 580 -5.46 18.11 4.10
C ARG A 580 -4.39 18.22 3.03
N ILE A 581 -3.12 18.13 3.46
CA ILE A 581 -1.95 18.17 2.58
C ILE A 581 -0.88 17.17 3.01
N MET A 582 0.07 16.90 2.11
CA MET A 582 1.39 16.39 2.37
C MET A 582 2.38 17.56 2.38
N ALA A 583 2.98 17.85 3.53
CA ALA A 583 4.00 18.90 3.70
C ALA A 583 5.39 18.27 3.82
N MET A 584 6.34 18.71 3.02
CA MET A 584 7.71 18.19 2.98
C MET A 584 8.71 19.34 2.84
N SER A 585 9.78 19.32 3.64
CA SER A 585 10.86 20.30 3.56
C SER A 585 12.22 19.64 3.73
N TYR A 586 13.13 19.91 2.80
CA TYR A 586 14.54 19.58 3.01
C TYR A 586 15.10 20.46 4.12
N ASP A 587 15.82 19.83 5.06
CA ASP A 587 16.54 20.55 6.10
C ASP A 587 17.99 20.80 5.67
N TYR A 588 18.27 21.99 5.18
CA TYR A 588 19.61 22.37 4.72
C TYR A 588 20.66 22.32 5.85
N MET A 589 20.25 22.41 7.12
CA MET A 589 21.14 22.26 8.27
C MET A 589 21.71 20.84 8.41
N VAL A 590 21.06 19.86 7.77
CA VAL A 590 21.53 18.46 7.76
C VAL A 590 22.19 18.15 6.42
N LEU A 591 23.51 18.05 6.41
CA LEU A 591 24.31 17.67 5.23
C LEU A 591 23.97 18.48 3.97
N ALA A 592 23.68 19.78 4.15
CA ALA A 592 23.29 20.72 3.10
C ALA A 592 22.08 20.28 2.27
N GLY A 593 21.09 19.63 2.87
CA GLY A 593 19.87 19.17 2.21
C GLY A 593 20.10 18.10 1.14
N THR A 594 21.24 17.39 1.19
CA THR A 594 21.55 16.34 0.21
C THR A 594 20.72 15.09 0.45
N GLN A 595 20.39 14.39 -0.62
CA GLN A 595 19.57 13.18 -0.58
C GLN A 595 20.43 11.96 -0.27
N GLY A 596 20.13 11.28 0.83
CA GLY A 596 20.72 10.00 1.23
C GLY A 596 19.76 8.84 1.02
N ALA A 597 20.22 7.62 1.26
CA ALA A 597 19.42 6.41 1.07
C ALA A 597 18.16 6.37 1.94
N LEU A 598 18.28 6.69 3.24
CA LEU A 598 17.13 6.69 4.14
C LEU A 598 16.22 7.91 3.93
N ASN A 599 16.78 9.03 3.45
CA ASN A 599 15.99 10.15 2.95
C ASN A 599 15.10 9.73 1.76
N HIS A 600 15.61 8.91 0.83
CA HIS A 600 14.82 8.36 -0.27
C HIS A 600 13.68 7.47 0.24
N TYR A 601 13.94 6.51 1.13
CA TYR A 601 12.87 5.67 1.70
C TYR A 601 11.77 6.49 2.38
N LYS A 602 12.16 7.55 3.09
CA LYS A 602 11.22 8.47 3.73
C LYS A 602 10.36 9.19 2.71
N LYS A 603 10.95 9.73 1.63
CA LYS A 603 10.23 10.38 0.54
C LYS A 603 9.31 9.42 -0.21
N ASP A 604 9.81 8.24 -0.56
CA ASP A 604 9.03 7.22 -1.26
C ASP A 604 7.75 6.91 -0.49
N ARG A 605 7.87 6.74 0.83
CA ARG A 605 6.70 6.51 1.70
C ARG A 605 5.72 7.69 1.70
N MET A 606 6.21 8.93 1.72
CA MET A 606 5.37 10.11 1.69
C MET A 606 4.65 10.26 0.36
N PHE A 607 5.33 10.03 -0.75
CA PHE A 607 4.72 10.08 -2.08
C PHE A 607 3.68 8.98 -2.31
N GLU A 608 3.91 7.76 -1.80
CA GLU A 608 2.90 6.71 -1.80
C GLU A 608 1.64 7.12 -1.03
N ILE A 609 1.78 7.69 0.17
CA ILE A 609 0.64 8.18 0.96
C ILE A 609 -0.08 9.31 0.22
N ALA A 610 0.67 10.26 -0.36
CA ALA A 610 0.10 11.36 -1.12
C ALA A 610 -0.73 10.85 -2.31
N GLU A 611 -0.23 9.85 -3.04
CA GLU A 611 -0.96 9.23 -4.16
C GLU A 611 -2.20 8.47 -3.68
N GLN A 612 -2.07 7.62 -2.67
CA GLN A 612 -3.16 6.79 -2.15
C GLN A 612 -4.29 7.62 -1.55
N GLN A 613 -3.91 8.64 -0.77
CA GLN A 613 -4.86 9.52 -0.07
C GLN A 613 -5.26 10.75 -0.87
N LYS A 614 -4.68 10.95 -2.06
CA LYS A 614 -4.90 12.11 -2.96
C LYS A 614 -4.67 13.43 -2.25
N LEU A 615 -3.49 13.57 -1.63
CA LEU A 615 -3.14 14.76 -0.87
C LEU A 615 -2.37 15.75 -1.75
N PRO A 616 -2.80 17.00 -1.87
CA PRO A 616 -1.98 18.07 -2.40
C PRO A 616 -0.62 18.07 -1.70
N THR A 617 0.46 18.20 -2.47
CA THR A 617 1.81 18.07 -1.93
C THR A 617 2.59 19.37 -2.06
N ILE A 618 3.15 19.84 -0.95
CA ILE A 618 4.00 21.03 -0.90
C ILE A 618 5.40 20.60 -0.51
N LEU A 619 6.37 20.87 -1.40
CA LEU A 619 7.77 20.47 -1.26
C LEU A 619 8.67 21.71 -1.22
N PHE A 620 9.28 22.00 -0.09
CA PHE A 620 10.39 22.93 0.03
C PHE A 620 11.67 22.24 -0.45
N ALA A 621 12.10 22.57 -1.67
CA ALA A 621 13.18 21.89 -2.38
C ALA A 621 14.48 22.67 -2.28
N GLU A 622 15.23 22.45 -1.22
CA GLU A 622 16.55 23.06 -1.01
C GLU A 622 17.61 21.97 -0.87
N GLY A 623 18.78 22.11 -1.49
CA GLY A 623 19.90 21.20 -1.31
C GLY A 623 20.64 20.78 -2.57
N GLY A 624 21.71 20.02 -2.40
CA GLY A 624 22.73 19.71 -3.41
C GLY A 624 22.49 18.42 -4.22
N GLY A 625 21.33 17.77 -4.14
CA GLY A 625 21.11 16.50 -4.84
C GLY A 625 21.64 15.27 -4.08
N GLY A 626 21.97 14.18 -4.79
CA GLY A 626 22.42 12.92 -4.19
C GLY A 626 23.71 13.04 -3.39
N ARG A 627 23.75 12.36 -2.24
CA ARG A 627 24.89 12.36 -1.31
C ARG A 627 25.81 11.15 -1.55
N PRO A 628 27.03 11.34 -2.05
CA PRO A 628 28.01 10.26 -2.12
C PRO A 628 28.60 10.05 -0.73
N GLY A 629 28.34 8.97 -0.07
CA GLY A 629 28.98 8.70 1.21
C GLY A 629 28.11 8.01 2.25
N ASP A 630 26.92 7.62 1.89
CA ASP A 630 26.15 6.67 2.65
C ASP A 630 26.79 5.28 2.50
N THR A 631 27.07 4.65 3.63
CA THR A 631 27.91 3.44 3.73
C THR A 631 27.13 2.20 4.13
N ASP A 632 25.89 2.38 4.63
CA ASP A 632 25.08 1.30 5.21
C ASP A 632 24.11 0.70 4.17
N VAL A 633 24.32 1.02 2.89
CA VAL A 633 23.48 0.52 1.78
C VAL A 633 24.29 -0.38 0.87
N THR A 634 23.64 -1.40 0.35
CA THR A 634 24.26 -2.44 -0.49
C THR A 634 24.24 -2.14 -2.00
N GLY A 635 23.75 -0.97 -2.42
CA GLY A 635 23.64 -0.60 -3.82
C GLY A 635 24.97 -0.17 -4.45
N VAL A 636 25.12 -0.36 -5.77
CA VAL A 636 26.29 0.06 -6.54
C VAL A 636 26.16 1.51 -7.02
N ALA A 637 25.02 1.86 -7.60
CA ALA A 637 24.79 3.16 -8.26
C ALA A 637 23.56 3.92 -7.74
N GLY A 638 22.66 3.27 -6.99
CA GLY A 638 21.42 3.86 -6.45
C GLY A 638 20.43 4.31 -7.54
N LEU A 639 20.45 3.67 -8.72
CA LEU A 639 19.56 3.99 -9.84
C LEU A 639 18.16 3.41 -9.73
N ASP A 640 17.91 2.59 -8.72
CA ASP A 640 16.63 1.99 -8.35
C ASP A 640 15.76 2.89 -7.47
N CYS A 641 16.13 4.17 -7.33
CA CYS A 641 15.40 5.17 -6.57
C CYS A 641 14.00 5.43 -7.15
N LEU A 642 12.96 5.21 -6.37
CA LEU A 642 11.55 5.36 -6.77
C LEU A 642 11.02 6.79 -6.63
N ALA A 643 11.68 7.66 -5.85
CA ALA A 643 11.19 9.00 -5.52
C ALA A 643 10.76 9.83 -6.74
N PHE A 644 11.55 9.81 -7.82
CA PHE A 644 11.23 10.56 -9.04
C PHE A 644 10.00 10.00 -9.76
N ASN A 645 9.87 8.67 -9.82
CA ASN A 645 8.71 8.02 -10.41
C ASN A 645 7.44 8.31 -9.60
N TYR A 646 7.50 8.10 -8.30
CA TYR A 646 6.34 8.31 -7.40
C TYR A 646 5.90 9.78 -7.38
N PHE A 647 6.85 10.71 -7.31
CA PHE A 647 6.51 12.13 -7.32
C PHE A 647 5.90 12.57 -8.66
N ALA A 648 6.50 12.17 -9.78
CA ALA A 648 5.96 12.47 -11.11
C ALA A 648 4.55 11.90 -11.33
N ARG A 649 4.21 10.79 -10.68
CA ARG A 649 2.85 10.20 -10.71
C ARG A 649 1.80 11.08 -10.04
N LEU A 650 2.17 12.03 -9.19
CA LEU A 650 1.24 12.98 -8.57
C LEU A 650 0.73 14.02 -9.57
N SER A 651 1.50 14.32 -10.63
CA SER A 651 1.10 15.29 -11.67
C SER A 651 -0.28 14.96 -12.25
N GLY A 652 -1.18 15.92 -12.22
CA GLY A 652 -2.58 15.79 -12.67
C GLY A 652 -3.48 14.92 -11.78
N LEU A 653 -2.96 14.40 -10.66
CA LEU A 653 -3.75 13.72 -9.62
C LEU A 653 -4.11 14.66 -8.48
N VAL A 654 -3.13 15.40 -7.99
CA VAL A 654 -3.24 16.36 -6.90
C VAL A 654 -2.39 17.60 -7.20
N PRO A 655 -2.75 18.78 -6.74
CA PRO A 655 -1.89 19.97 -6.85
C PRO A 655 -0.53 19.74 -6.20
N THR A 656 0.54 20.04 -6.93
CA THR A 656 1.92 19.94 -6.46
C THR A 656 2.59 21.30 -6.48
N ILE A 657 3.11 21.73 -5.33
CA ILE A 657 3.72 23.03 -5.12
C ILE A 657 5.20 22.83 -4.75
N GLY A 658 6.09 23.36 -5.55
CA GLY A 658 7.51 23.41 -5.25
C GLY A 658 7.91 24.77 -4.73
N VAL A 659 8.54 24.83 -3.57
CA VAL A 659 9.08 26.06 -2.99
C VAL A 659 10.59 25.99 -2.96
N VAL A 660 11.26 27.02 -3.47
CA VAL A 660 12.72 27.17 -3.40
C VAL A 660 13.06 28.35 -2.53
N ASN A 661 13.85 28.10 -1.50
CA ASN A 661 14.25 29.08 -0.50
C ASN A 661 15.77 29.07 -0.29
N GLY A 662 16.50 28.95 -1.40
CA GLY A 662 17.95 28.87 -1.42
C GLY A 662 18.48 28.09 -2.62
N ARG A 663 19.52 27.28 -2.43
CA ARG A 663 20.17 26.54 -3.50
C ARG A 663 19.49 25.20 -3.73
N CYS A 664 19.00 24.96 -4.95
CA CYS A 664 18.32 23.76 -5.36
C CYS A 664 18.99 23.15 -6.60
N PHE A 665 19.72 22.05 -6.43
CA PHE A 665 20.49 21.42 -7.50
C PHE A 665 20.19 19.93 -7.64
N ALA A 666 20.50 19.39 -8.83
CA ALA A 666 20.43 17.97 -9.18
C ALA A 666 19.07 17.33 -8.88
N GLY A 667 19.03 16.23 -8.13
CA GLY A 667 17.79 15.51 -7.85
C GLY A 667 16.71 16.35 -7.17
N ASN A 668 17.11 17.34 -6.32
CA ASN A 668 16.16 18.25 -5.67
C ASN A 668 15.50 19.16 -6.74
N ALA A 669 16.29 19.67 -7.70
CA ALA A 669 15.78 20.48 -8.79
C ALA A 669 14.90 19.68 -9.77
N VAL A 670 15.20 18.39 -9.98
CA VAL A 670 14.34 17.52 -10.81
C VAL A 670 12.98 17.30 -10.18
N LEU A 671 12.90 17.04 -8.87
CA LEU A 671 11.63 16.96 -8.17
C LEU A 671 10.86 18.27 -8.21
N LEU A 672 11.56 19.39 -8.00
CA LEU A 672 10.99 20.72 -8.14
C LEU A 672 10.38 20.94 -9.53
N GLY A 673 11.10 20.57 -10.59
CA GLY A 673 10.64 20.70 -11.98
C GLY A 673 9.42 19.86 -12.33
N CYS A 674 9.09 18.85 -11.51
CA CYS A 674 7.87 18.04 -11.67
C CYS A 674 6.63 18.70 -11.03
N CYS A 675 6.78 19.79 -10.27
CA CYS A 675 5.65 20.47 -9.62
C CYS A 675 4.78 21.25 -10.60
N ASP A 676 3.51 21.43 -10.26
CA ASP A 676 2.58 22.25 -11.05
C ASP A 676 2.93 23.74 -11.01
N VAL A 677 3.46 24.20 -9.87
CA VAL A 677 3.91 25.57 -9.66
C VAL A 677 5.24 25.58 -8.92
N ILE A 678 6.15 26.45 -9.34
CA ILE A 678 7.42 26.72 -8.67
C ILE A 678 7.38 28.14 -8.10
N ILE A 679 7.50 28.23 -6.78
CA ILE A 679 7.60 29.48 -6.04
C ILE A 679 9.04 29.63 -5.55
N ALA A 680 9.70 30.74 -5.85
CA ALA A 680 11.11 30.91 -5.53
C ALA A 680 11.39 32.28 -4.88
N THR A 681 12.22 32.28 -3.82
CA THR A 681 12.74 33.51 -3.20
C THR A 681 13.82 34.16 -4.08
N GLU A 682 14.00 35.47 -3.92
CA GLU A 682 14.90 36.28 -4.75
C GLU A 682 16.36 35.82 -4.71
N ASP A 683 16.77 35.14 -3.64
CA ASP A 683 18.13 34.63 -3.41
C ASP A 683 18.31 33.14 -3.81
N SER A 684 17.32 32.58 -4.48
CA SER A 684 17.33 31.18 -4.90
C SER A 684 18.15 30.92 -6.16
N ASN A 685 18.69 29.70 -6.24
CA ASN A 685 19.36 29.15 -7.40
C ASN A 685 18.75 27.80 -7.79
N ILE A 686 18.45 27.60 -9.07
CA ILE A 686 17.85 26.36 -9.56
C ILE A 686 18.68 25.80 -10.73
N GLY A 687 19.24 24.61 -10.61
CA GLY A 687 20.04 24.02 -11.68
C GLY A 687 20.04 22.48 -11.66
N VAL A 688 20.12 21.87 -12.84
CA VAL A 688 20.20 20.41 -12.99
C VAL A 688 21.49 19.85 -12.37
N GLY A 689 22.58 20.63 -12.33
CA GLY A 689 23.84 20.27 -11.70
C GLY A 689 24.41 21.44 -10.92
N GLY A 690 24.91 21.17 -9.72
CA GLY A 690 25.62 22.16 -8.93
C GLY A 690 27.07 22.34 -9.40
N PRO A 691 27.80 23.35 -8.84
CA PRO A 691 29.18 23.69 -9.25
C PRO A 691 30.14 22.49 -9.30
N ALA A 692 30.08 21.61 -8.30
CA ALA A 692 30.94 20.42 -8.24
C ALA A 692 30.71 19.44 -9.40
N MET A 693 29.48 19.32 -9.91
CA MET A 693 29.17 18.49 -11.08
C MET A 693 29.66 19.13 -12.36
N ILE A 694 29.54 20.44 -12.48
CA ILE A 694 30.02 21.22 -13.65
C ILE A 694 31.56 21.13 -13.75
N GLU A 695 32.26 21.31 -12.63
CA GLU A 695 33.71 21.17 -12.54
C GLU A 695 34.17 19.74 -12.83
N GLY A 696 33.52 18.73 -12.18
CA GLY A 696 33.80 17.31 -12.41
C GLY A 696 33.53 16.87 -13.85
N GLY A 697 32.60 17.51 -14.56
CA GLY A 697 32.35 17.32 -16.00
C GLY A 697 33.33 18.06 -16.93
N GLY A 698 34.29 18.83 -16.40
CA GLY A 698 35.24 19.60 -17.19
C GLY A 698 34.64 20.82 -17.91
N LEU A 699 33.48 21.31 -17.47
CA LEU A 699 32.74 22.41 -18.11
C LEU A 699 33.09 23.79 -17.53
N GLY A 700 34.02 23.87 -16.58
CA GLY A 700 34.50 25.10 -15.95
C GLY A 700 34.31 25.09 -14.44
N VAL A 701 34.74 26.15 -13.77
CA VAL A 701 34.60 26.38 -12.32
C VAL A 701 33.68 27.57 -12.13
N PHE A 702 32.56 27.36 -11.44
CA PHE A 702 31.55 28.39 -11.21
C PHE A 702 31.23 28.45 -9.72
N SER A 703 30.85 29.62 -9.23
CA SER A 703 30.27 29.77 -7.92
C SER A 703 28.80 29.26 -7.92
N PRO A 704 28.26 28.85 -6.79
CA PRO A 704 26.83 28.45 -6.72
C PRO A 704 25.89 29.55 -7.23
N ASP A 705 26.22 30.81 -7.02
CA ASP A 705 25.39 31.95 -7.38
C ASP A 705 25.35 32.24 -8.89
N GLU A 706 26.31 31.67 -9.66
CA GLU A 706 26.30 31.75 -11.10
C GLU A 706 25.46 30.67 -11.79
N VAL A 707 25.01 29.65 -11.03
CA VAL A 707 24.27 28.51 -11.59
C VAL A 707 22.78 28.69 -11.36
N GLY A 708 22.08 29.10 -12.42
CA GLY A 708 20.62 29.24 -12.42
C GLY A 708 20.06 30.21 -11.38
N PRO A 709 20.55 31.42 -11.28
CA PRO A 709 19.99 32.43 -10.37
C PRO A 709 18.60 32.89 -10.82
N ILE A 710 17.85 33.50 -9.93
CA ILE A 710 16.44 33.88 -10.13
C ILE A 710 16.25 34.84 -11.31
N ASP A 711 17.18 35.76 -11.52
CA ASP A 711 17.15 36.70 -12.65
C ASP A 711 17.29 36.00 -14.04
N VAL A 712 17.73 34.75 -14.07
CA VAL A 712 17.70 33.89 -15.23
C VAL A 712 16.47 32.99 -15.25
N GLN A 713 16.09 32.43 -14.11
CA GLN A 713 15.02 31.41 -14.02
C GLN A 713 13.60 31.98 -14.08
N VAL A 714 13.41 33.25 -13.79
CA VAL A 714 12.11 33.92 -13.97
C VAL A 714 11.86 34.26 -15.45
N PRO A 715 12.80 34.96 -16.17
CA PRO A 715 12.56 35.26 -17.58
C PRO A 715 12.52 34.04 -18.50
N ASN A 716 13.12 32.91 -18.12
CA ASN A 716 13.10 31.71 -18.95
C ASN A 716 11.91 30.78 -18.65
N GLY A 717 11.05 31.12 -17.67
CA GLY A 717 9.80 30.40 -17.37
C GLY A 717 9.91 29.22 -16.43
N VAL A 718 11.07 28.97 -15.82
CA VAL A 718 11.21 27.93 -14.78
C VAL A 718 10.43 28.28 -13.52
N VAL A 719 10.47 29.57 -13.10
CA VAL A 719 9.77 30.05 -11.91
C VAL A 719 8.40 30.60 -12.27
N ASP A 720 7.37 30.12 -11.63
CA ASP A 720 5.99 30.58 -11.81
C ASP A 720 5.70 31.83 -10.96
N ILE A 721 6.19 31.88 -9.71
CA ILE A 721 5.96 32.97 -8.76
C ILE A 721 7.29 33.33 -8.08
N ALA A 722 7.77 34.53 -8.30
CA ALA A 722 8.92 35.05 -7.59
C ALA A 722 8.45 35.87 -6.37
N VAL A 723 9.09 35.66 -5.22
CA VAL A 723 8.78 36.28 -3.93
C VAL A 723 10.05 36.74 -3.24
N ARG A 724 9.94 37.68 -2.31
CA ARG A 724 11.11 38.27 -1.65
C ARG A 724 11.77 37.34 -0.63
N ASN A 725 10.96 36.55 0.10
CA ASN A 725 11.42 35.74 1.22
C ASN A 725 10.52 34.53 1.44
N GLU A 726 10.87 33.67 2.42
CA GLU A 726 10.20 32.42 2.73
C GLU A 726 8.77 32.64 3.28
N GLU A 727 8.51 33.74 4.00
CA GLU A 727 7.17 34.07 4.51
C GLU A 727 6.20 34.32 3.34
N GLU A 728 6.64 35.09 2.36
CA GLU A 728 5.87 35.33 1.14
C GLU A 728 5.71 34.02 0.31
N ALA A 729 6.72 33.15 0.32
CA ALA A 729 6.63 31.86 -0.37
C ALA A 729 5.57 30.96 0.27
N VAL A 730 5.49 30.91 1.59
CA VAL A 730 4.43 30.20 2.32
C VAL A 730 3.06 30.82 2.03
N ALA A 731 2.93 32.14 2.09
CA ALA A 731 1.68 32.83 1.78
C ALA A 731 1.20 32.58 0.33
N ALA A 732 2.13 32.61 -0.64
CA ALA A 732 1.85 32.29 -2.05
C ALA A 732 1.42 30.82 -2.21
N SER A 733 2.04 29.89 -1.47
CA SER A 733 1.68 28.46 -1.47
C SER A 733 0.25 28.25 -0.95
N LYS A 734 -0.11 28.87 0.18
CA LYS A 734 -1.45 28.85 0.74
C LYS A 734 -2.49 29.44 -0.24
N THR A 735 -2.15 30.57 -0.86
CA THR A 735 -3.01 31.24 -1.85
C THR A 735 -3.22 30.36 -3.08
N TYR A 736 -2.14 29.81 -3.68
CA TYR A 736 -2.24 28.92 -4.83
C TYR A 736 -3.08 27.69 -4.52
N LEU A 737 -2.84 27.03 -3.39
CA LEU A 737 -3.59 25.86 -2.99
C LEU A 737 -5.08 26.15 -2.84
N SER A 738 -5.44 27.34 -2.33
CA SER A 738 -6.83 27.72 -2.06
C SER A 738 -7.73 27.59 -3.29
N TYR A 739 -7.22 27.82 -4.50
CA TYR A 739 -8.01 27.71 -5.75
C TYR A 739 -8.47 26.29 -6.04
N PHE A 740 -7.79 25.30 -5.51
CA PHE A 740 -8.11 23.87 -5.70
C PHE A 740 -8.91 23.29 -4.52
N GLN A 741 -8.99 24.02 -3.40
CA GLN A 741 -9.76 23.61 -2.20
C GLN A 741 -11.25 23.94 -2.30
N GLY A 742 -11.64 24.82 -3.23
CA GLY A 742 -13.05 25.10 -3.52
C GLY A 742 -13.44 26.57 -3.46
N PRO A 743 -14.74 26.86 -3.45
CA PRO A 743 -15.24 28.23 -3.34
C PRO A 743 -15.07 28.77 -1.93
N VAL A 744 -14.87 30.09 -1.81
CA VAL A 744 -14.88 30.85 -0.55
C VAL A 744 -16.19 31.64 -0.41
N SER A 745 -16.64 31.86 0.81
CA SER A 745 -17.89 32.58 1.11
C SER A 745 -17.70 34.08 1.25
N ASP A 746 -16.51 34.52 1.63
CA ASP A 746 -16.17 35.93 1.83
C ASP A 746 -15.47 36.48 0.58
N TRP A 747 -16.14 37.36 -0.14
CA TRP A 747 -15.63 37.99 -1.35
C TRP A 747 -16.27 39.37 -1.55
N THR A 748 -15.58 40.26 -2.23
CA THR A 748 -16.08 41.54 -2.70
C THR A 748 -15.68 41.72 -4.16
N ALA A 749 -16.48 42.47 -4.91
CA ALA A 749 -16.25 42.69 -6.33
C ALA A 749 -16.18 44.19 -6.68
N PRO A 750 -15.44 44.57 -7.73
CA PRO A 750 -15.45 45.91 -8.28
C PRO A 750 -16.80 46.24 -8.90
N ASP A 751 -17.11 47.56 -9.06
CA ASP A 751 -18.25 47.98 -9.81
C ASP A 751 -18.12 47.58 -11.30
N PRO A 752 -18.98 46.67 -11.81
CA PRO A 752 -18.82 46.14 -13.16
C PRO A 752 -18.94 47.22 -14.26
N ARG A 753 -19.53 48.39 -13.98
CA ARG A 753 -19.63 49.49 -14.93
C ARG A 753 -18.27 50.08 -15.29
N ALA A 754 -17.26 49.91 -14.45
CA ALA A 754 -15.88 50.33 -14.74
C ALA A 754 -15.32 49.67 -16.01
N LEU A 755 -15.77 48.44 -16.31
CA LEU A 755 -15.34 47.70 -17.53
C LEU A 755 -15.64 48.45 -18.83
N ARG A 756 -16.65 49.30 -18.87
CA ARG A 756 -17.01 50.10 -20.04
C ARG A 756 -15.92 51.08 -20.45
N PHE A 757 -15.02 51.45 -19.54
CA PHE A 757 -14.01 52.48 -19.72
C PHE A 757 -12.56 51.90 -19.80
N MET A 758 -12.38 50.59 -19.59
CA MET A 758 -11.05 49.98 -19.56
C MET A 758 -10.40 49.83 -20.95
N VAL A 759 -11.25 49.67 -21.99
CA VAL A 759 -10.75 49.69 -23.38
C VAL A 759 -10.92 51.07 -23.98
N PRO A 760 -9.84 51.73 -24.43
CA PRO A 760 -9.91 53.03 -25.04
C PRO A 760 -10.79 53.11 -26.27
N GLU A 761 -11.56 54.20 -26.44
CA GLU A 761 -12.34 54.46 -27.67
C GLU A 761 -11.46 54.50 -28.92
N ASN A 762 -10.24 55.05 -28.79
CA ASN A 762 -9.26 55.00 -29.86
C ASN A 762 -8.67 53.59 -29.92
N ARG A 763 -9.07 52.79 -30.89
CA ARG A 763 -8.68 51.41 -31.13
C ARG A 763 -7.16 51.16 -31.28
N LEU A 764 -6.38 52.19 -31.59
CA LEU A 764 -4.90 52.16 -31.72
C LEU A 764 -4.18 52.35 -30.38
N ARG A 765 -4.85 52.73 -29.32
CA ARG A 765 -4.26 52.89 -27.99
C ARG A 765 -4.16 51.52 -27.27
N LEU A 766 -3.04 51.36 -26.61
CA LEU A 766 -2.82 50.21 -25.72
C LEU A 766 -3.57 50.39 -24.42
N TYR A 767 -3.84 49.28 -23.75
CA TYR A 767 -4.41 49.23 -22.41
C TYR A 767 -3.88 48.01 -21.69
N ASP A 768 -3.90 48.05 -20.37
CA ASP A 768 -3.45 46.91 -19.55
C ASP A 768 -4.61 45.91 -19.38
N MET A 769 -4.42 44.69 -19.93
CA MET A 769 -5.41 43.61 -19.81
C MET A 769 -5.57 43.14 -18.38
N ARG A 770 -4.58 43.30 -17.51
CA ARG A 770 -4.70 42.95 -16.09
C ARG A 770 -5.78 43.76 -15.39
N GLN A 771 -5.92 45.04 -15.72
CA GLN A 771 -7.03 45.87 -15.20
C GLN A 771 -8.41 45.33 -15.63
N VAL A 772 -8.52 44.83 -16.84
CA VAL A 772 -9.76 44.14 -17.32
C VAL A 772 -10.04 42.90 -16.50
N ILE A 773 -9.00 42.08 -16.23
CA ILE A 773 -9.13 40.87 -15.42
C ILE A 773 -9.58 41.26 -13.98
N GLU A 774 -8.91 42.23 -13.36
CA GLU A 774 -9.25 42.71 -12.01
C GLU A 774 -10.66 43.33 -11.94
N GLY A 775 -11.14 43.93 -13.02
CA GLY A 775 -12.50 44.44 -13.13
C GLY A 775 -13.57 43.32 -13.24
N ILE A 776 -13.18 42.13 -13.66
CA ILE A 776 -14.03 40.92 -13.75
C ILE A 776 -13.93 40.09 -12.46
N ALA A 777 -12.76 39.92 -11.88
CA ALA A 777 -12.48 39.08 -10.73
C ALA A 777 -12.93 39.70 -9.39
N ASP A 778 -12.97 38.90 -8.33
CA ASP A 778 -13.15 39.39 -6.96
C ASP A 778 -11.89 40.16 -6.52
N HIS A 779 -12.08 41.18 -5.68
CA HIS A 779 -10.95 41.96 -5.16
C HIS A 779 -9.92 41.08 -4.45
N GLY A 780 -8.62 41.26 -4.80
CA GLY A 780 -7.51 40.56 -4.20
C GLY A 780 -7.44 39.03 -4.51
N SER A 781 -8.26 38.56 -5.47
CA SER A 781 -8.30 37.14 -5.82
C SER A 781 -7.44 36.74 -7.02
N CYS A 782 -6.69 37.69 -7.59
CA CYS A 782 -5.86 37.46 -8.79
C CYS A 782 -4.46 36.95 -8.41
N LEU A 783 -4.06 35.80 -8.96
CA LEU A 783 -2.72 35.24 -8.82
C LEU A 783 -2.16 34.91 -10.23
N GLU A 784 -1.27 35.77 -10.73
CA GLU A 784 -0.63 35.59 -12.05
C GLU A 784 0.50 34.57 -11.94
N LEU A 785 0.51 33.58 -12.85
CA LEU A 785 1.57 32.59 -12.98
C LEU A 785 2.48 32.95 -14.16
N ARG A 786 3.79 32.77 -13.99
CA ARG A 786 4.82 33.07 -15.00
C ARG A 786 4.76 34.50 -15.56
N ALA A 787 4.49 35.47 -14.70
CA ALA A 787 4.38 36.87 -15.12
C ALA A 787 5.65 37.40 -15.83
N GLY A 788 6.83 36.90 -15.42
CA GLY A 788 8.14 37.30 -16.00
C GLY A 788 8.49 36.58 -17.31
N TRP A 789 7.69 35.57 -17.74
CA TRP A 789 7.95 34.81 -18.95
C TRP A 789 6.77 34.88 -19.92
N ALA A 790 7.08 34.92 -21.23
CA ALA A 790 6.08 34.99 -22.29
C ALA A 790 5.03 36.08 -22.05
N PRO A 791 5.44 37.36 -21.99
CA PRO A 791 4.54 38.46 -21.56
C PRO A 791 3.38 38.74 -22.52
N GLY A 792 3.37 38.14 -23.73
CA GLY A 792 2.26 38.23 -24.68
C GLY A 792 0.99 37.51 -24.25
N ILE A 793 1.12 36.58 -23.30
CA ILE A 793 0.01 35.83 -22.71
C ILE A 793 0.03 36.01 -21.18
N ILE A 794 -1.11 36.36 -20.63
CA ILE A 794 -1.39 36.39 -19.18
C ILE A 794 -2.05 35.08 -18.81
N THR A 795 -1.55 34.40 -17.78
CA THR A 795 -2.17 33.22 -17.15
C THR A 795 -2.41 33.51 -15.68
N MET A 796 -3.65 33.43 -15.24
CA MET A 796 -4.04 33.89 -13.91
C MET A 796 -5.05 32.96 -13.27
N LEU A 797 -4.85 32.60 -12.02
CA LEU A 797 -5.90 32.04 -11.17
C LEU A 797 -6.64 33.21 -10.51
N ALA A 798 -7.96 33.16 -10.50
CA ALA A 798 -8.81 34.21 -9.93
C ALA A 798 -10.09 33.61 -9.32
N ARG A 799 -10.92 34.45 -8.74
CA ARG A 799 -12.25 34.06 -8.25
C ARG A 799 -13.33 35.01 -8.78
N ILE A 800 -14.50 34.44 -9.01
CA ILE A 800 -15.71 35.19 -9.35
C ILE A 800 -16.82 34.72 -8.41
N GLU A 801 -17.35 35.62 -7.55
CA GLU A 801 -18.23 35.26 -6.42
C GLU A 801 -17.68 34.10 -5.56
N GLY A 802 -16.40 34.23 -5.20
CA GLY A 802 -15.66 33.22 -4.43
C GLY A 802 -15.31 31.95 -5.17
N ARG A 803 -15.84 31.68 -6.37
CA ARG A 803 -15.60 30.47 -7.17
C ARG A 803 -14.28 30.58 -7.93
N PRO A 804 -13.39 29.60 -7.83
CA PRO A 804 -12.13 29.63 -8.54
C PRO A 804 -12.31 29.44 -10.03
N ILE A 805 -11.50 30.18 -10.81
CA ILE A 805 -11.49 30.15 -12.28
C ILE A 805 -10.05 30.39 -12.78
N GLY A 806 -9.66 29.71 -13.86
CA GLY A 806 -8.44 30.03 -14.59
C GLY A 806 -8.72 31.07 -15.67
N ILE A 807 -7.83 32.04 -15.86
CA ILE A 807 -7.96 33.07 -16.90
C ILE A 807 -6.73 33.03 -17.80
N ILE A 808 -6.95 32.92 -19.11
CA ILE A 808 -5.95 33.19 -20.15
C ILE A 808 -6.32 34.46 -20.91
N ALA A 809 -5.35 35.31 -21.17
CA ALA A 809 -5.62 36.54 -21.90
C ALA A 809 -4.45 36.95 -22.79
N ASN A 810 -4.73 37.55 -23.93
CA ASN A 810 -3.72 38.23 -24.73
C ASN A 810 -3.31 39.53 -24.05
N ASN A 811 -2.02 39.83 -24.02
CA ASN A 811 -1.50 41.08 -23.54
C ASN A 811 -1.21 42.05 -24.71
N PRO A 812 -2.07 43.09 -24.90
CA PRO A 812 -1.87 44.05 -26.02
C PRO A 812 -0.56 44.85 -25.93
N GLU A 813 0.04 44.95 -24.76
CA GLU A 813 1.30 45.69 -24.56
C GLU A 813 2.53 44.95 -25.14
N HIS A 814 2.41 43.64 -25.34
CA HIS A 814 3.45 42.82 -25.97
C HIS A 814 3.00 42.33 -27.35
N LEU A 815 3.72 42.60 -28.39
CA LEU A 815 3.44 42.23 -29.81
C LEU A 815 1.97 42.52 -30.19
N SER A 816 1.36 43.55 -29.59
CA SER A 816 -0.06 43.90 -29.78
C SER A 816 -1.05 42.77 -29.45
N GLY A 817 -0.65 41.79 -28.63
CA GLY A 817 -1.43 40.61 -28.25
C GLY A 817 -1.29 39.42 -29.19
N ALA A 818 -0.34 39.44 -30.14
CA ALA A 818 -0.05 38.29 -31.01
C ALA A 818 0.54 37.12 -30.22
N ILE A 819 0.19 35.90 -30.64
CA ILE A 819 0.70 34.67 -30.01
C ILE A 819 2.06 34.33 -30.62
N ASP A 820 3.12 34.34 -29.82
CA ASP A 820 4.45 33.85 -30.12
C ASP A 820 4.69 32.42 -29.60
N THR A 821 5.85 31.86 -29.82
CA THR A 821 6.21 30.50 -29.43
C THR A 821 6.08 30.28 -27.92
N PRO A 822 6.71 31.07 -27.02
CA PRO A 822 6.56 30.87 -25.58
C PRO A 822 5.15 31.19 -25.07
N GLY A 823 4.44 32.13 -25.70
CA GLY A 823 3.04 32.44 -25.34
C GLY A 823 2.09 31.30 -25.61
N ALA A 824 2.28 30.57 -26.74
CA ALA A 824 1.50 29.40 -27.06
C ALA A 824 1.71 28.28 -26.01
N ASP A 825 2.95 28.03 -25.60
CA ASP A 825 3.27 27.03 -24.58
C ASP A 825 2.71 27.41 -23.21
N LYS A 826 2.85 28.66 -22.78
CA LYS A 826 2.31 29.18 -21.52
C LYS A 826 0.81 28.98 -21.43
N ALA A 827 0.05 29.38 -22.47
CA ALA A 827 -1.39 29.19 -22.54
C ALA A 827 -1.77 27.69 -22.52
N ALA A 828 -1.14 26.87 -23.35
CA ALA A 828 -1.41 25.45 -23.46
C ALA A 828 -1.22 24.70 -22.13
N ARG A 829 -0.09 24.94 -21.44
CA ARG A 829 0.20 24.35 -20.15
C ARG A 829 -0.79 24.79 -19.07
N PHE A 830 -1.15 26.06 -19.04
CA PHE A 830 -2.11 26.58 -18.06
C PHE A 830 -3.51 25.99 -18.29
N MET A 831 -3.92 25.80 -19.55
CA MET A 831 -5.19 25.11 -19.86
C MET A 831 -5.15 23.64 -19.39
N GLN A 832 -4.02 22.94 -19.48
CA GLN A 832 -3.88 21.59 -18.93
C GLN A 832 -4.01 21.58 -17.40
N LEU A 833 -3.41 22.56 -16.72
CA LEU A 833 -3.50 22.71 -15.26
C LEU A 833 -4.97 22.88 -14.83
N CYS A 834 -5.67 23.81 -15.45
CA CYS A 834 -7.08 24.05 -15.15
C CYS A 834 -7.94 22.82 -15.45
N ASP A 835 -7.73 22.18 -16.61
CA ASP A 835 -8.47 20.98 -16.98
C ASP A 835 -8.23 19.81 -16.04
N ALA A 836 -6.99 19.58 -15.58
CA ALA A 836 -6.64 18.49 -14.66
C ALA A 836 -7.43 18.58 -13.35
N TYR A 837 -7.68 19.79 -12.87
CA TYR A 837 -8.35 20.05 -11.57
C TYR A 837 -9.77 20.62 -11.70
N ASP A 838 -10.40 20.50 -12.86
CA ASP A 838 -11.78 20.93 -13.11
C ASP A 838 -12.04 22.44 -12.87
N LEU A 839 -11.03 23.28 -13.02
CA LEU A 839 -11.21 24.72 -12.98
C LEU A 839 -11.79 25.20 -14.33
N PRO A 840 -12.93 25.91 -14.36
CA PRO A 840 -13.41 26.58 -15.56
C PRO A 840 -12.35 27.56 -16.08
N ILE A 841 -12.32 27.78 -17.39
CA ILE A 841 -11.36 28.67 -18.02
C ILE A 841 -12.11 29.83 -18.67
N LEU A 842 -11.68 31.06 -18.37
CA LEU A 842 -12.08 32.27 -19.05
C LEU A 842 -10.97 32.72 -19.99
N SER A 843 -11.25 32.79 -21.26
CA SER A 843 -10.34 33.31 -22.28
C SER A 843 -10.74 34.74 -22.67
N LEU A 844 -9.86 35.72 -22.43
CA LEU A 844 -10.05 37.12 -22.82
C LEU A 844 -9.21 37.38 -24.08
N ILE A 845 -9.89 37.62 -25.18
CA ILE A 845 -9.26 37.67 -26.51
C ILE A 845 -9.09 39.10 -26.99
N ASP A 846 -7.83 39.52 -27.17
CA ASP A 846 -7.43 40.68 -27.97
C ASP A 846 -6.22 40.28 -28.84
N CYS A 847 -6.49 39.45 -29.85
CA CYS A 847 -5.48 38.73 -30.59
C CYS A 847 -5.46 39.14 -32.08
N PRO A 848 -4.38 39.76 -32.57
CA PRO A 848 -4.24 40.07 -33.99
C PRO A 848 -3.86 38.87 -34.85
N GLY A 849 -3.58 37.72 -34.25
CA GLY A 849 -3.15 36.50 -34.91
C GLY A 849 -2.00 35.79 -34.22
N ILE A 850 -1.54 34.71 -34.81
CA ILE A 850 -0.24 34.07 -34.48
C ILE A 850 0.86 34.84 -35.21
N MET A 851 2.02 35.05 -34.58
CA MET A 851 3.17 35.69 -35.16
C MET A 851 3.60 35.00 -36.48
N VAL A 852 4.10 35.76 -37.39
CA VAL A 852 4.53 35.28 -38.71
C VAL A 852 5.90 35.88 -39.09
N GLY A 853 6.64 35.21 -39.91
CA GLY A 853 7.90 35.69 -40.49
C GLY A 853 9.09 34.76 -40.25
N PRO A 854 10.19 34.95 -41.01
CA PRO A 854 11.29 33.97 -41.02
C PRO A 854 12.00 33.83 -39.68
N GLU A 855 12.04 34.89 -38.85
CA GLU A 855 12.73 34.81 -37.55
C GLU A 855 11.92 34.00 -36.51
N ILE A 856 10.61 34.19 -36.45
CA ILE A 856 9.83 33.45 -35.51
C ILE A 856 9.69 31.97 -35.89
N GLU A 857 9.74 31.63 -37.21
CA GLU A 857 9.71 30.22 -37.64
C GLU A 857 10.95 29.45 -37.19
N LYS A 858 12.10 30.12 -36.95
CA LYS A 858 13.28 29.48 -36.34
C LYS A 858 13.04 28.92 -34.96
N THR A 859 12.01 29.41 -34.28
CA THR A 859 11.60 28.92 -32.95
C THR A 859 10.61 27.74 -33.00
N ALA A 860 10.38 27.13 -34.17
CA ALA A 860 9.45 26.07 -34.41
C ALA A 860 7.97 26.45 -34.07
N LEU A 861 7.61 27.71 -34.30
CA LEU A 861 6.31 28.29 -33.94
C LEU A 861 5.11 27.42 -34.31
N ILE A 862 5.11 26.79 -35.50
CA ILE A 862 4.01 25.97 -35.98
C ILE A 862 3.71 24.80 -35.03
N ARG A 863 4.70 24.19 -34.38
CA ARG A 863 4.50 23.09 -33.43
C ARG A 863 3.92 23.60 -32.13
N HIS A 864 4.45 24.70 -31.61
CA HIS A 864 3.99 25.30 -30.36
C HIS A 864 2.58 25.90 -30.48
N ALA A 865 2.31 26.64 -31.56
CA ALA A 865 0.95 27.12 -31.84
C ALA A 865 -0.06 25.97 -32.05
N SER A 866 0.35 24.90 -32.75
CA SER A 866 -0.51 23.72 -32.91
C SER A 866 -0.74 22.98 -31.59
N ARG A 867 0.23 22.99 -30.65
CA ARG A 867 0.05 22.46 -29.31
C ARG A 867 -1.09 23.16 -28.57
N LEU A 868 -1.16 24.50 -28.66
CA LEU A 868 -2.26 25.27 -28.04
C LEU A 868 -3.62 24.84 -28.63
N MET A 869 -3.70 24.64 -29.96
CA MET A 869 -4.92 24.14 -30.62
C MET A 869 -5.29 22.74 -30.13
N VAL A 870 -4.32 21.80 -30.10
CA VAL A 870 -4.55 20.43 -29.65
C VAL A 870 -5.04 20.39 -28.21
N ILE A 871 -4.39 21.13 -27.32
CA ILE A 871 -4.81 21.20 -25.91
C ILE A 871 -6.19 21.82 -25.80
N GLY A 872 -6.43 22.97 -26.42
CA GLY A 872 -7.74 23.66 -26.38
C GLY A 872 -8.90 22.78 -26.85
N ALA A 873 -8.67 21.97 -27.89
CA ALA A 873 -9.68 21.06 -28.42
C ALA A 873 -9.95 19.81 -27.53
N ASN A 874 -9.04 19.50 -26.61
CA ASN A 874 -9.11 18.30 -25.76
C ASN A 874 -9.36 18.58 -24.27
N ILE A 875 -9.53 19.84 -23.86
CA ILE A 875 -10.01 20.13 -22.50
C ILE A 875 -11.47 19.77 -22.37
N THR A 876 -11.88 19.35 -21.19
CA THR A 876 -13.26 18.98 -20.86
C THR A 876 -13.86 19.85 -19.76
N THR A 877 -13.04 20.70 -19.15
CA THR A 877 -13.55 21.76 -18.26
C THR A 877 -14.22 22.86 -19.06
N PRO A 878 -15.23 23.56 -18.54
CA PRO A 878 -15.89 24.64 -19.27
C PRO A 878 -14.91 25.73 -19.70
N LEU A 879 -14.88 26.04 -21.00
CA LEU A 879 -14.19 27.17 -21.58
C LEU A 879 -15.23 28.25 -21.93
N LEU A 880 -15.01 29.47 -21.42
CA LEU A 880 -15.79 30.65 -21.74
C LEU A 880 -14.87 31.64 -22.44
N SER A 881 -15.32 32.31 -23.49
CA SER A 881 -14.47 33.24 -24.24
C SER A 881 -15.17 34.58 -24.43
N VAL A 882 -14.42 35.66 -24.20
CA VAL A 882 -14.89 37.02 -24.42
C VAL A 882 -13.90 37.75 -25.33
N VAL A 883 -14.33 38.14 -26.50
CA VAL A 883 -13.50 39.01 -27.35
C VAL A 883 -13.61 40.45 -26.86
N ILE A 884 -12.47 40.95 -26.40
CA ILE A 884 -12.39 42.32 -25.85
C ILE A 884 -12.20 43.34 -26.96
N ARG A 885 -11.31 43.06 -27.92
CA ARG A 885 -11.05 43.95 -29.08
C ARG A 885 -10.74 43.13 -30.35
N LYS A 886 -9.51 42.72 -30.59
CA LYS A 886 -9.10 42.02 -31.83
C LYS A 886 -9.43 40.51 -31.73
N GLY A 887 -10.23 40.02 -32.65
CA GLY A 887 -10.55 38.61 -32.82
C GLY A 887 -10.13 38.14 -34.24
N TYR A 888 -8.78 38.07 -34.53
CA TYR A 888 -8.34 37.82 -35.89
C TYR A 888 -7.77 36.41 -36.08
N GLY A 889 -8.28 35.75 -37.11
CA GLY A 889 -7.73 34.53 -37.68
C GLY A 889 -7.49 33.38 -36.71
N LEU A 890 -6.46 32.58 -37.00
CA LEU A 890 -6.13 31.37 -36.21
C LEU A 890 -5.70 31.67 -34.78
N GLY A 891 -5.17 32.86 -34.50
CA GLY A 891 -4.79 33.24 -33.15
C GLY A 891 -5.99 33.37 -32.23
N ALA A 892 -7.03 34.06 -32.68
CA ALA A 892 -8.27 34.18 -31.93
C ALA A 892 -8.98 32.83 -31.78
N GLN A 893 -8.96 31.98 -32.81
CA GLN A 893 -9.49 30.63 -32.71
C GLN A 893 -8.71 29.77 -31.70
N ALA A 894 -7.37 29.89 -31.64
CA ALA A 894 -6.55 29.16 -30.68
C ALA A 894 -6.92 29.54 -29.25
N MET A 895 -7.12 30.84 -28.96
CA MET A 895 -7.57 31.32 -27.66
C MET A 895 -8.97 30.84 -27.31
N ALA A 896 -9.81 30.55 -28.29
CA ALA A 896 -11.16 30.00 -28.13
C ALA A 896 -11.21 28.47 -28.20
N GLY A 897 -10.10 27.76 -27.97
CA GLY A 897 -10.06 26.28 -27.98
C GLY A 897 -10.18 25.68 -29.39
N GLY A 898 -9.71 26.38 -30.40
CA GLY A 898 -9.65 25.92 -31.81
C GLY A 898 -10.80 26.42 -32.69
N SER A 899 -11.89 26.94 -32.14
CA SER A 899 -13.02 27.48 -32.86
C SER A 899 -13.87 28.38 -31.96
N PHE A 900 -14.51 29.37 -32.51
CA PHE A 900 -15.53 30.17 -31.78
C PHE A 900 -16.77 29.35 -31.34
N ARG A 901 -16.91 28.13 -31.83
CA ARG A 901 -17.96 27.16 -31.40
C ARG A 901 -17.50 26.19 -30.32
N SER A 902 -16.23 26.20 -29.93
CA SER A 902 -15.70 25.31 -28.89
C SER A 902 -16.05 25.75 -27.47
N PRO A 903 -16.05 27.07 -27.12
CA PRO A 903 -16.45 27.53 -25.80
C PRO A 903 -17.94 27.27 -25.54
N VAL A 904 -18.29 27.06 -24.26
CA VAL A 904 -19.70 26.96 -23.83
C VAL A 904 -20.39 28.31 -23.79
N LEU A 905 -19.64 29.40 -23.88
CA LEU A 905 -20.07 30.78 -24.04
C LEU A 905 -19.01 31.53 -24.85
N MET A 906 -19.41 32.03 -26.02
CA MET A 906 -18.57 32.84 -26.89
C MET A 906 -19.21 34.20 -27.11
N ILE A 907 -18.81 35.22 -26.38
CA ILE A 907 -19.37 36.55 -26.41
C ILE A 907 -18.32 37.62 -26.76
N THR A 908 -18.78 38.78 -27.09
CA THR A 908 -17.89 39.92 -27.39
C THR A 908 -18.38 41.21 -26.76
N TRP A 909 -17.47 42.12 -26.51
CA TRP A 909 -17.77 43.50 -26.23
C TRP A 909 -18.08 44.25 -27.53
N PRO A 910 -18.78 45.41 -27.51
CA PRO A 910 -18.99 46.21 -28.70
C PRO A 910 -17.72 46.70 -29.41
N THR A 911 -16.58 46.70 -28.68
CA THR A 911 -15.24 47.01 -29.19
C THR A 911 -14.61 45.88 -30.02
N GLY A 912 -15.27 44.73 -30.13
CA GLY A 912 -14.80 43.56 -30.89
C GLY A 912 -14.67 43.85 -32.38
N GLU A 913 -13.52 43.52 -32.95
CA GLU A 913 -13.17 43.62 -34.35
C GLU A 913 -12.74 42.24 -34.86
N PHE A 914 -13.33 41.82 -36.00
CA PHE A 914 -13.19 40.48 -36.51
C PHE A 914 -12.73 40.42 -37.98
N GLY A 915 -11.91 39.41 -38.28
CA GLY A 915 -11.46 39.13 -39.63
C GLY A 915 -10.57 37.89 -39.71
N GLY A 916 -10.38 37.36 -40.93
CA GLY A 916 -9.51 36.21 -41.16
C GLY A 916 -8.01 36.51 -40.89
N MET A 917 -7.62 37.77 -40.87
CA MET A 917 -6.30 38.31 -40.53
C MET A 917 -6.46 39.80 -40.21
N GLY A 918 -5.38 40.47 -39.80
CA GLY A 918 -5.39 41.94 -39.61
C GLY A 918 -5.93 42.65 -40.81
N LEU A 919 -6.94 43.55 -40.60
CA LEU A 919 -7.78 44.04 -41.67
C LEU A 919 -7.05 44.90 -42.71
N GLU A 920 -6.06 45.70 -42.29
CA GLU A 920 -5.16 46.46 -43.15
C GLU A 920 -4.33 45.56 -44.07
N GLY A 921 -3.81 44.45 -43.52
CA GLY A 921 -3.08 43.43 -44.28
C GLY A 921 -4.00 42.67 -45.26
N ALA A 922 -5.21 42.32 -44.82
CA ALA A 922 -6.21 41.67 -45.64
C ALA A 922 -6.59 42.53 -46.89
N VAL A 923 -6.78 43.81 -46.69
CA VAL A 923 -7.09 44.74 -47.80
C VAL A 923 -5.88 44.86 -48.75
N LYS A 924 -4.67 44.99 -48.25
CA LYS A 924 -3.43 45.03 -49.11
C LYS A 924 -3.30 43.75 -49.94
N LEU A 925 -3.58 42.60 -49.32
CA LEU A 925 -3.46 41.31 -50.02
C LEU A 925 -4.62 41.05 -50.97
N GLY A 926 -5.86 41.21 -50.51
CA GLY A 926 -7.07 40.88 -51.29
C GLY A 926 -7.40 41.80 -52.42
N PHE A 927 -7.05 43.08 -52.28
CA PHE A 927 -7.28 44.08 -53.27
C PHE A 927 -6.02 44.58 -53.97
N ARG A 928 -4.93 43.79 -53.87
CA ARG A 928 -3.62 44.16 -54.40
C ARG A 928 -3.66 44.62 -55.85
N LYS A 929 -4.29 43.86 -56.77
CA LYS A 929 -4.39 44.17 -58.18
C LYS A 929 -5.17 45.45 -58.45
N GLU A 930 -6.25 45.69 -57.70
CA GLU A 930 -7.09 46.87 -57.80
C GLU A 930 -6.34 48.12 -57.36
N LEU A 931 -5.59 48.01 -56.27
CA LEU A 931 -4.79 49.10 -55.71
C LEU A 931 -3.57 49.42 -56.62
N GLU A 932 -2.90 48.42 -57.13
CA GLU A 932 -1.73 48.58 -58.05
C GLU A 932 -2.12 49.13 -59.43
N ALA A 933 -3.36 48.94 -59.84
CA ALA A 933 -3.88 49.52 -61.11
C ALA A 933 -4.06 51.02 -61.07
N ILE A 934 -4.05 51.64 -59.91
CA ILE A 934 -4.15 53.12 -59.77
C ILE A 934 -2.75 53.71 -59.70
N GLU A 935 -2.37 54.52 -60.71
CA GLU A 935 -1.05 55.13 -60.78
C GLU A 935 -0.88 56.27 -59.75
N ASP A 936 -1.94 57.05 -59.56
CA ASP A 936 -1.89 58.15 -58.60
C ASP A 936 -1.84 57.66 -57.15
N LEU A 937 -0.80 58.03 -56.44
CA LEU A 937 -0.56 57.57 -55.07
C LEU A 937 -1.66 58.07 -54.09
N ALA A 938 -2.17 59.28 -54.30
CA ALA A 938 -3.18 59.82 -53.40
C ALA A 938 -4.56 59.14 -53.60
N GLU A 939 -4.93 58.89 -54.87
CA GLU A 939 -6.17 58.11 -55.18
C GLU A 939 -6.05 56.65 -54.70
N ARG A 940 -4.88 56.01 -54.88
CA ARG A 940 -4.56 54.65 -54.36
C ARG A 940 -4.72 54.59 -52.83
N GLN A 941 -4.15 55.59 -52.15
CA GLN A 941 -4.26 55.69 -50.69
C GLN A 941 -5.71 55.88 -50.24
N LYS A 942 -6.44 56.73 -50.92
CA LYS A 942 -7.87 56.97 -50.62
C LYS A 942 -8.72 55.70 -50.86
N LEU A 943 -8.49 54.97 -51.91
CA LEU A 943 -9.19 53.68 -52.16
C LEU A 943 -8.81 52.65 -51.08
N TYR A 944 -7.54 52.57 -50.68
CA TYR A 944 -7.08 51.70 -49.63
C TYR A 944 -7.78 52.02 -48.29
N GLU A 945 -7.84 53.28 -47.91
CA GLU A 945 -8.51 53.70 -46.69
C GLU A 945 -10.01 53.38 -46.70
N GLN A 946 -10.69 53.61 -47.84
CA GLN A 946 -12.10 53.22 -48.01
C GLN A 946 -12.33 51.69 -47.86
N LYS A 947 -11.43 50.87 -48.46
CA LYS A 947 -11.50 49.43 -48.33
C LYS A 947 -11.25 48.96 -46.89
N VAL A 948 -10.29 49.55 -46.20
CA VAL A 948 -9.99 49.30 -44.80
C VAL A 948 -11.22 49.70 -43.92
N ALA A 949 -11.73 50.89 -44.09
CA ALA A 949 -12.94 51.37 -43.35
C ALA A 949 -14.13 50.40 -43.55
N ARG A 950 -14.36 49.94 -44.81
CA ARG A 950 -15.40 48.95 -45.11
C ARG A 950 -15.15 47.61 -44.45
N SER A 951 -13.91 47.16 -44.33
CA SER A 951 -13.51 45.92 -43.67
C SER A 951 -13.77 46.01 -42.16
N TYR A 952 -13.48 47.15 -41.55
CA TYR A 952 -13.78 47.40 -40.11
C TYR A 952 -15.30 47.44 -39.89
N GLU A 953 -16.08 48.11 -40.79
CA GLU A 953 -17.53 48.16 -40.65
C GLU A 953 -18.13 46.75 -40.73
N ARG A 954 -17.65 45.91 -41.68
CA ARG A 954 -18.09 44.52 -41.82
C ARG A 954 -17.71 43.66 -40.62
N GLY A 955 -16.49 43.82 -40.08
CA GLY A 955 -15.94 43.06 -38.97
C GLY A 955 -16.41 43.50 -37.59
N LYS A 956 -17.41 44.38 -37.48
CA LYS A 956 -17.94 44.79 -36.16
C LYS A 956 -18.59 43.64 -35.39
N ALA A 957 -18.45 43.66 -34.07
CA ALA A 957 -19.07 42.74 -33.15
C ALA A 957 -20.56 42.44 -33.46
N ILE A 958 -21.34 43.51 -33.70
CA ILE A 958 -22.78 43.41 -33.96
C ILE A 958 -23.07 42.62 -35.26
N ASN A 959 -22.21 42.71 -36.26
CA ASN A 959 -22.39 41.99 -37.49
C ASN A 959 -22.08 40.50 -37.31
N MET A 960 -21.01 40.15 -36.57
CA MET A 960 -20.69 38.79 -36.22
C MET A 960 -21.81 38.11 -35.45
N ALA A 961 -22.40 38.78 -34.45
CA ALA A 961 -23.51 38.26 -33.69
C ALA A 961 -24.80 38.11 -34.56
N SER A 962 -25.03 39.07 -35.47
CA SER A 962 -26.21 39.00 -36.39
C SER A 962 -26.16 37.82 -37.36
N HIS A 963 -24.98 37.26 -37.65
CA HIS A 963 -24.77 36.05 -38.42
C HIS A 963 -24.63 34.81 -37.57
N PHE A 964 -24.72 34.94 -36.25
CA PHE A 964 -24.51 33.88 -35.27
C PHE A 964 -23.16 33.18 -35.41
N GLU A 965 -22.09 33.95 -35.74
CA GLU A 965 -20.72 33.47 -35.71
C GLU A 965 -20.15 33.51 -34.28
N LEU A 966 -20.83 34.13 -33.32
CA LEU A 966 -20.65 34.10 -31.88
C LEU A 966 -22.02 34.22 -31.19
N ASP A 967 -22.11 33.94 -29.90
CA ASP A 967 -23.36 33.80 -29.18
C ASP A 967 -24.07 35.16 -28.94
N ASP A 968 -23.34 36.22 -28.56
CA ASP A 968 -23.94 37.51 -28.28
C ASP A 968 -22.91 38.66 -28.21
N VAL A 969 -23.38 39.89 -28.35
CA VAL A 969 -22.67 41.13 -28.03
C VAL A 969 -23.26 41.66 -26.74
N ILE A 970 -22.43 41.92 -25.75
CA ILE A 970 -22.89 42.32 -24.43
C ILE A 970 -22.33 43.68 -24.00
N ASP A 971 -23.03 44.33 -23.08
CA ASP A 971 -22.45 45.43 -22.32
C ASP A 971 -21.27 44.89 -21.49
N PRO A 972 -20.06 45.53 -21.54
CA PRO A 972 -18.95 45.10 -20.72
C PRO A 972 -19.29 44.91 -19.23
N ALA A 973 -20.21 45.71 -18.69
CA ALA A 973 -20.69 45.61 -17.31
C ALA A 973 -21.40 44.26 -17.00
N GLU A 974 -21.94 43.58 -18.03
CA GLU A 974 -22.64 42.30 -17.87
C GLU A 974 -21.69 41.12 -17.89
N THR A 975 -20.42 41.31 -18.19
CA THR A 975 -19.43 40.21 -18.39
C THR A 975 -19.42 39.25 -17.21
N ARG A 976 -19.28 39.77 -16.00
CA ARG A 976 -19.24 38.94 -14.78
C ARG A 976 -20.53 38.14 -14.58
N ASN A 977 -21.68 38.80 -14.77
CA ASN A 977 -23.00 38.18 -14.64
C ASN A 977 -23.22 37.04 -15.67
N ARG A 978 -22.85 37.29 -16.92
CA ARG A 978 -22.96 36.27 -18.00
C ARG A 978 -22.11 35.04 -17.73
N ILE A 979 -20.87 35.23 -17.30
CA ILE A 979 -19.97 34.14 -16.91
C ILE A 979 -20.62 33.28 -15.81
N LEU A 980 -21.07 33.93 -14.72
CA LEU A 980 -21.67 33.23 -13.59
C LEU A 980 -22.95 32.48 -13.92
N GLN A 981 -23.87 33.15 -14.68
CA GLN A 981 -25.12 32.50 -15.11
C GLN A 981 -24.84 31.25 -15.96
N THR A 982 -23.87 31.34 -16.88
CA THR A 982 -23.46 30.20 -17.70
C THR A 982 -22.90 29.09 -16.81
N LEU A 983 -21.94 29.37 -15.93
CA LEU A 983 -21.36 28.34 -15.05
C LEU A 983 -22.38 27.70 -14.12
N ARG A 984 -23.40 28.46 -13.65
CA ARG A 984 -24.48 27.91 -12.81
C ARG A 984 -25.45 27.02 -13.59
N ALA A 985 -25.55 27.21 -14.89
CA ALA A 985 -26.41 26.38 -15.77
C ALA A 985 -25.72 25.08 -16.21
N LEU A 986 -24.40 24.95 -16.03
CA LEU A 986 -23.66 23.76 -16.40
C LEU A 986 -23.68 22.70 -15.27
N PRO A 987 -23.60 21.41 -15.61
CA PRO A 987 -23.49 20.35 -14.62
C PRO A 987 -22.19 20.51 -13.84
N LEU A 988 -22.22 20.12 -12.55
CA LEU A 988 -21.01 20.04 -11.73
C LEU A 988 -20.07 18.96 -12.29
N ALA A 989 -18.77 19.19 -12.12
CA ALA A 989 -17.78 18.19 -12.45
C ALA A 989 -18.05 16.89 -11.67
N PRO A 990 -17.96 15.71 -12.31
CA PRO A 990 -18.18 14.44 -11.63
C PRO A 990 -17.09 14.17 -10.61
N VAL A 991 -17.44 13.56 -9.49
CA VAL A 991 -16.46 13.06 -8.52
C VAL A 991 -15.64 11.95 -9.18
N ARG A 992 -14.29 12.08 -9.20
CA ARG A 992 -13.38 11.14 -9.84
C ARG A 992 -12.57 10.36 -8.84
N GLN A 993 -12.29 9.11 -9.18
CA GLN A 993 -11.38 8.27 -8.41
C GLN A 993 -9.92 8.37 -8.90
N GLY A 994 -9.68 8.83 -10.11
CA GLY A 994 -8.35 8.90 -10.73
C GLY A 994 -8.09 10.23 -11.44
N LYS A 995 -7.00 10.27 -12.20
CA LYS A 995 -6.60 11.43 -12.99
C LYS A 995 -7.61 11.71 -14.12
N LYS A 996 -7.86 12.98 -14.38
CA LYS A 996 -8.58 13.42 -15.59
C LYS A 996 -7.67 13.42 -16.82
N ARG A 997 -6.44 13.84 -16.61
CA ARG A 997 -5.35 13.82 -17.59
C ARG A 997 -4.22 12.92 -17.11
N PRO A 998 -3.46 12.28 -17.99
CA PRO A 998 -2.32 11.44 -17.57
C PRO A 998 -1.30 12.23 -16.75
N ASN A 999 -1.03 13.46 -17.12
CA ASN A 999 -0.15 14.42 -16.44
C ASN A 999 -0.47 15.86 -16.86
N ILE A 1000 0.16 16.81 -16.21
CA ILE A 1000 0.31 18.20 -16.65
C ILE A 1000 1.73 18.33 -17.18
N ASP A 1001 1.91 18.88 -18.37
CA ASP A 1001 3.25 19.11 -18.92
C ASP A 1001 4.04 20.08 -18.03
N THR A 1002 5.33 19.85 -17.89
CA THR A 1002 6.20 20.76 -17.10
C THR A 1002 6.44 22.07 -17.81
N TRP A 1003 6.30 22.08 -19.14
CA TRP A 1003 6.60 23.20 -20.01
C TRP A 1003 5.43 23.63 -20.88
#